data_98bd8dcb683d5d8c8231524c16bff75f
#
_entry.id   98bd8dcb683d5d8c8231524c16bff75f
#
_cell.length_a   1.000
_cell.length_b   1.000
_cell.length_c   1.000
_cell.angle_alpha   90.00
_cell.angle_beta   90.00
_cell.angle_gamma   90.00
#
_symmetry.space_group_name_H-M   'P 1'
#
loop_
_entity.id
_entity.type
_entity.pdbx_description
1 polymer ?
#
loop_
_entity_poly.entity_id
_entity_poly.type
_entity_poly.pdbx_seq_one_letter_code
_entity_poly.pdbx_strand_id
1 'polypeptide(L)'
;LYACCSAYNGTYQLRNGASSDYVTNVTPPSTGELPQAGDEVVIYNQNAEAVLAEQNDNTDSPAINKAAATIANGKAVCSNGTVVFTVERSGEYYRFRNDTYGYLCANGTGNNAFYSLTASEDADWLVRECSGNVGGYEMESRTAKYKGHSQWLEYFSDSFKVYSMYSSTGDLDYTIYSFSFYPVAEGTELTGGIVNMPAVVIDHLYDAYVGQAYTFSFTVDAPFGVKGDMTATLAGEALTVTEEEGVYTVTIPVEKVTGDKLTVTISGVDNQGKAITRTVEIPVKDEPVFSDPTPMRGAQTGSDKRPAISVALANAGTEPTITMTVNGKAVDAVYEGGRVTYTPAADLTDGRTEVVVTAKRADGKEASFNWFFTVGKTQYQLYFGQLHSHTQYSDGSGTLTSALDYIKSIPASANVQFVAFTDHSNYFDSKTNANVEGALYDTSLVKDSDANHSWSTYKSTIDAFNAENAGSIVALGGFEMTWSGGPGHINTFNTPGVVSRNNTTLNNKTDDAGMKAYYALLSQAEGVDSISQFNHPGTTFGNFSDFSYWDPVIDSRMYMVEVGNGEGQIGAGGYYPSYEQYIMALDKGWHLAPTNNQDNHKGRWGNANDARDVILTDNFTEKGIYEAIRTLRMYATEDKNLELGYTVNGQMMGSSITEVPEKLNLE
;
A
#
# COMPACT_ATOMS: atom_id res chain seq x y z
N LEU A 1 11.96 -11.97 -0.21
CA LEU A 1 12.84 -11.39 0.82
C LEU A 1 12.97 -9.90 0.53
N TYR A 2 12.39 -9.08 1.38
CA TYR A 2 12.49 -7.63 1.26
C TYR A 2 13.58 -7.16 2.23
N ALA A 3 14.54 -6.39 1.75
CA ALA A 3 15.56 -5.79 2.59
C ALA A 3 15.15 -4.35 2.91
N CYS A 4 14.68 -4.12 4.12
CA CYS A 4 14.52 -2.79 4.68
C CYS A 4 15.62 -2.59 5.74
N CYS A 5 16.49 -1.61 5.56
CA CYS A 5 17.55 -1.31 6.50
C CYS A 5 17.21 -0.03 7.26
N SER A 6 17.03 -0.12 8.56
CA SER A 6 16.98 1.04 9.44
C SER A 6 18.21 1.06 10.35
N ALA A 7 18.84 2.21 10.48
CA ALA A 7 19.94 2.40 11.40
C ALA A 7 19.43 2.93 12.73
N TYR A 8 19.56 2.15 13.77
CA TYR A 8 19.38 2.61 15.13
C TYR A 8 20.67 2.33 15.91
N ASN A 9 21.32 3.37 16.45
CA ASN A 9 22.58 3.29 17.18
C ASN A 9 23.75 2.63 16.42
N GLY A 10 23.85 2.81 15.11
CA GLY A 10 24.97 2.32 14.30
C GLY A 10 24.97 0.81 14.02
N THR A 11 23.83 0.14 14.19
CA THR A 11 23.69 -1.29 13.85
C THR A 11 22.62 -1.47 12.79
N TYR A 12 22.96 -2.15 11.69
CA TYR A 12 22.02 -2.47 10.62
C TYR A 12 21.39 -3.84 10.86
N GLN A 13 20.07 -3.94 10.68
CA GLN A 13 19.35 -5.20 10.80
C GLN A 13 18.64 -5.56 9.50
N LEU A 14 18.85 -6.76 9.03
CA LEU A 14 18.07 -7.38 7.97
C LEU A 14 16.77 -7.91 8.57
N ARG A 15 15.62 -7.47 8.05
CA ARG A 15 14.31 -7.96 8.50
C ARG A 15 13.77 -9.00 7.52
N ASN A 16 13.26 -10.08 8.06
CA ASN A 16 12.49 -11.07 7.32
C ASN A 16 11.02 -10.62 7.37
N GLY A 17 10.31 -10.63 6.24
CA GLY A 17 8.99 -10.03 6.07
C GLY A 17 7.81 -10.69 6.82
N ALA A 18 8.02 -11.28 7.98
CA ALA A 18 6.96 -11.67 8.89
C ALA A 18 6.88 -10.65 10.03
N SER A 19 5.71 -10.05 10.21
CA SER A 19 5.41 -8.93 11.10
C SER A 19 5.56 -9.20 12.61
N SER A 20 6.07 -10.35 13.03
CA SER A 20 6.06 -10.76 14.44
C SER A 20 7.42 -10.82 15.15
N ASP A 21 8.55 -10.62 14.46
CA ASP A 21 9.85 -10.86 15.09
C ASP A 21 10.65 -9.58 15.37
N TYR A 22 10.17 -8.81 16.34
CA TYR A 22 11.04 -7.92 17.09
C TYR A 22 11.78 -8.75 18.16
N VAL A 23 13.02 -9.12 17.90
CA VAL A 23 13.87 -9.68 18.97
C VAL A 23 14.44 -8.53 19.78
N THR A 24 13.73 -8.09 20.79
CA THR A 24 14.33 -7.39 21.92
C THR A 24 14.64 -8.43 23.00
N ASN A 25 15.90 -8.52 23.43
CA ASN A 25 16.32 -9.33 24.58
C ASN A 25 15.82 -8.71 25.91
N VAL A 26 14.52 -8.46 26.00
CA VAL A 26 13.86 -8.14 27.27
C VAL A 26 12.70 -9.11 27.36
N THR A 27 12.78 -10.02 28.31
CA THR A 27 11.63 -10.86 28.66
C THR A 27 10.56 -9.93 29.24
N PRO A 28 9.45 -9.64 28.51
CA PRO A 28 8.37 -8.91 29.11
C PRO A 28 7.79 -9.75 30.25
N PRO A 29 7.25 -9.16 31.31
CA PRO A 29 6.39 -9.91 32.22
C PRO A 29 5.28 -10.53 31.39
N SER A 30 4.82 -11.73 31.75
CA SER A 30 3.80 -12.51 31.08
C SER A 30 2.46 -11.74 31.03
N THR A 31 2.37 -10.76 30.16
CA THR A 31 1.14 -10.09 29.76
C THR A 31 0.49 -10.98 28.69
N GLY A 32 -0.82 -11.19 28.77
CA GLY A 32 -1.53 -12.06 27.85
C GLY A 32 -1.11 -11.84 26.39
N GLU A 33 -1.14 -12.89 25.60
CA GLU A 33 -0.83 -12.81 24.16
C GLU A 33 -1.84 -11.90 23.45
N LEU A 34 -1.45 -11.31 22.32
CA LEU A 34 -2.39 -10.61 21.44
C LEU A 34 -3.45 -11.59 20.99
N PRO A 35 -4.74 -11.25 21.11
CA PRO A 35 -5.81 -12.16 20.75
C PRO A 35 -5.88 -12.33 19.23
N GLN A 36 -6.31 -13.51 18.82
CA GLN A 36 -6.58 -13.81 17.43
C GLN A 36 -8.04 -13.52 17.08
N ALA A 37 -8.36 -13.36 15.80
CA ALA A 37 -9.76 -13.27 15.38
C ALA A 37 -10.54 -14.54 15.80
N GLY A 38 -11.72 -14.35 16.35
CA GLY A 38 -12.56 -15.41 16.93
C GLY A 38 -12.32 -15.70 18.41
N ASP A 39 -11.24 -15.20 19.00
CA ASP A 39 -11.02 -15.35 20.44
C ASP A 39 -12.10 -14.61 21.24
N GLU A 40 -12.48 -15.22 22.36
CA GLU A 40 -13.34 -14.59 23.36
C GLU A 40 -12.49 -14.09 24.51
N VAL A 41 -12.45 -12.78 24.67
CA VAL A 41 -11.59 -12.14 25.66
C VAL A 41 -12.33 -11.08 26.47
N VAL A 42 -11.83 -10.84 27.65
CA VAL A 42 -12.06 -9.60 28.40
C VAL A 42 -10.85 -8.68 28.21
N ILE A 43 -11.11 -7.39 28.16
CA ILE A 43 -10.08 -6.35 28.10
C ILE A 43 -9.79 -5.92 29.54
N TYR A 44 -8.62 -6.26 30.05
CA TYR A 44 -8.22 -6.10 31.45
C TYR A 44 -7.18 -4.99 31.59
N ASN A 45 -7.41 -4.08 32.50
CA ASN A 45 -6.40 -3.10 32.93
C ASN A 45 -5.82 -3.51 34.29
N GLN A 46 -4.51 -3.73 34.34
CA GLN A 46 -3.85 -4.23 35.55
C GLN A 46 -3.85 -3.21 36.67
N ASN A 47 -3.72 -1.91 36.37
CA ASN A 47 -3.72 -0.85 37.39
C ASN A 47 -5.09 -0.71 38.08
N ALA A 48 -6.16 -0.98 37.29
CA ALA A 48 -7.54 -0.96 37.82
C ALA A 48 -7.97 -2.25 38.50
N GLU A 49 -7.24 -3.37 38.29
CA GLU A 49 -7.69 -4.73 38.60
C GLU A 49 -9.13 -4.97 38.10
N ALA A 50 -9.41 -4.51 36.88
CA ALA A 50 -10.75 -4.45 36.34
C ALA A 50 -10.79 -4.67 34.83
N VAL A 51 -11.95 -5.09 34.36
CA VAL A 51 -12.30 -5.27 32.94
C VAL A 51 -13.43 -4.35 32.54
N LEU A 52 -13.63 -4.19 31.23
CA LEU A 52 -14.73 -3.41 30.68
C LEU A 52 -16.07 -4.07 31.03
N ALA A 53 -17.04 -3.24 31.41
CA ALA A 53 -18.42 -3.61 31.73
C ALA A 53 -19.41 -2.89 30.80
N GLU A 54 -20.66 -2.79 31.22
CA GLU A 54 -21.68 -2.06 30.48
C GLU A 54 -21.38 -0.57 30.37
N GLN A 55 -21.95 0.08 29.38
CA GLN A 55 -21.85 1.54 29.22
C GLN A 55 -22.66 2.26 30.30
N ASN A 56 -22.21 3.42 30.73
CA ASN A 56 -22.97 4.27 31.62
C ASN A 56 -24.16 4.96 30.89
N ASP A 57 -25.12 5.47 31.63
CA ASP A 57 -26.33 6.12 31.08
C ASP A 57 -26.11 7.56 30.60
N ASN A 58 -24.88 8.07 30.63
CA ASN A 58 -24.57 9.45 30.23
C ASN A 58 -24.37 9.55 28.71
N THR A 59 -25.40 9.98 28.00
CA THR A 59 -25.38 10.13 26.54
C THR A 59 -24.51 11.29 26.05
N ASP A 60 -24.26 12.30 26.89
CA ASP A 60 -23.43 13.46 26.52
C ASP A 60 -21.93 13.20 26.70
N SER A 61 -21.57 12.26 27.56
CA SER A 61 -20.20 11.83 27.79
C SER A 61 -20.16 10.34 28.12
N PRO A 62 -20.39 9.48 27.11
CA PRO A 62 -20.45 8.06 27.35
C PRO A 62 -19.08 7.51 27.77
N ALA A 63 -19.14 6.61 28.75
CA ALA A 63 -17.99 5.90 29.26
C ALA A 63 -18.37 4.45 29.54
N ILE A 64 -17.41 3.55 29.49
CA ILE A 64 -17.59 2.15 29.85
C ILE A 64 -17.29 1.98 31.34
N ASN A 65 -18.22 1.41 32.07
CA ASN A 65 -18.06 1.08 33.47
C ASN A 65 -17.00 -0.01 33.66
N LYS A 66 -16.50 -0.18 34.87
CA LYS A 66 -15.60 -1.27 35.23
C LYS A 66 -16.32 -2.41 35.94
N ALA A 67 -15.86 -3.62 35.75
CA ALA A 67 -16.17 -4.78 36.57
C ALA A 67 -14.88 -5.33 37.20
N ALA A 68 -14.91 -5.72 38.47
CA ALA A 68 -13.73 -6.26 39.12
C ALA A 68 -13.34 -7.61 38.51
N ALA A 69 -12.04 -7.80 38.31
CA ALA A 69 -11.50 -9.06 37.79
C ALA A 69 -10.12 -9.34 38.41
N THR A 70 -9.82 -10.63 38.56
CA THR A 70 -8.51 -11.12 38.94
C THR A 70 -8.01 -12.13 37.94
N ILE A 71 -6.69 -12.13 37.69
CA ILE A 71 -6.10 -13.08 36.73
C ILE A 71 -5.53 -14.27 37.49
N ALA A 72 -6.00 -15.45 37.16
CA ALA A 72 -5.53 -16.73 37.72
C ALA A 72 -5.29 -17.74 36.59
N ASN A 73 -4.10 -18.33 36.55
CA ASN A 73 -3.70 -19.34 35.55
C ASN A 73 -3.93 -18.90 34.10
N GLY A 74 -3.66 -17.62 33.79
CA GLY A 74 -3.84 -17.07 32.45
C GLY A 74 -5.30 -16.85 32.01
N LYS A 75 -6.25 -16.90 32.95
CA LYS A 75 -7.68 -16.64 32.70
C LYS A 75 -8.19 -15.55 33.68
N ALA A 76 -9.19 -14.82 33.22
CA ALA A 76 -9.84 -13.79 34.05
C ALA A 76 -11.00 -14.41 34.87
N VAL A 77 -10.97 -14.21 36.18
CA VAL A 77 -12.09 -14.47 37.09
C VAL A 77 -12.81 -13.15 37.30
N CYS A 78 -13.97 -12.99 36.69
CA CYS A 78 -14.68 -11.73 36.58
C CYS A 78 -15.92 -11.67 37.49
N SER A 79 -16.31 -10.46 37.88
CA SER A 79 -17.59 -10.20 38.55
C SER A 79 -18.74 -10.02 37.52
N ASN A 80 -19.98 -10.04 38.02
CA ASN A 80 -21.16 -9.73 37.19
C ASN A 80 -21.03 -8.36 36.55
N GLY A 81 -21.58 -8.21 35.32
CA GLY A 81 -21.51 -6.99 34.55
C GLY A 81 -20.30 -6.91 33.60
N THR A 82 -19.37 -7.88 33.70
CA THR A 82 -18.25 -7.98 32.74
C THR A 82 -18.76 -8.18 31.32
N VAL A 83 -18.21 -7.43 30.40
CA VAL A 83 -18.47 -7.63 28.96
C VAL A 83 -17.34 -8.45 28.35
N VAL A 84 -17.72 -9.57 27.76
CA VAL A 84 -16.78 -10.43 26.99
C VAL A 84 -16.93 -10.11 25.52
N PHE A 85 -15.82 -10.02 24.85
CA PHE A 85 -15.76 -9.63 23.44
C PHE A 85 -15.28 -10.81 22.58
N THR A 86 -15.94 -11.00 21.46
CA THR A 86 -15.37 -11.74 20.34
C THR A 86 -14.47 -10.79 19.57
N VAL A 87 -13.25 -11.21 19.31
CA VAL A 87 -12.27 -10.43 18.56
C VAL A 87 -12.51 -10.61 17.06
N GLU A 88 -12.58 -9.51 16.34
CA GLU A 88 -12.64 -9.46 14.88
C GLU A 88 -11.46 -8.64 14.34
N ARG A 89 -11.15 -8.79 13.05
CA ARG A 89 -10.12 -8.01 12.36
C ARG A 89 -10.74 -7.18 11.25
N SER A 90 -10.22 -5.97 11.09
CA SER A 90 -10.54 -5.05 10.00
C SER A 90 -9.21 -4.49 9.46
N GLY A 91 -8.55 -5.25 8.55
CA GLY A 91 -7.17 -4.99 8.17
C GLY A 91 -6.22 -5.11 9.37
N GLU A 92 -5.42 -4.08 9.61
CA GLU A 92 -4.52 -4.00 10.78
C GLU A 92 -5.25 -3.77 12.12
N TYR A 93 -6.53 -3.37 12.09
CA TYR A 93 -7.29 -3.02 13.28
C TYR A 93 -7.97 -4.22 13.91
N TYR A 94 -8.11 -4.17 15.23
CA TYR A 94 -8.94 -5.05 16.01
C TYR A 94 -10.32 -4.44 16.19
N ARG A 95 -11.36 -5.28 16.17
CA ARG A 95 -12.71 -4.96 16.59
C ARG A 95 -13.10 -5.87 17.74
N PHE A 96 -13.70 -5.32 18.76
CA PHE A 96 -14.15 -6.04 19.94
C PHE A 96 -15.65 -6.00 19.99
N ARG A 97 -16.30 -7.14 19.65
CA ARG A 97 -17.75 -7.25 19.52
C ARG A 97 -18.35 -8.08 20.66
N ASN A 98 -19.40 -7.54 21.26
CA ASN A 98 -20.28 -8.28 22.16
C ASN A 98 -21.70 -8.37 21.55
N ASP A 99 -22.37 -9.51 21.68
CA ASP A 99 -23.67 -9.71 21.03
C ASP A 99 -24.82 -8.86 21.60
N THR A 100 -24.71 -8.48 22.87
CA THR A 100 -25.72 -7.64 23.54
C THR A 100 -25.47 -6.16 23.29
N TYR A 101 -24.23 -5.72 23.43
CA TYR A 101 -23.86 -4.29 23.40
C TYR A 101 -23.31 -3.84 22.04
N GLY A 102 -22.91 -4.76 21.17
CA GLY A 102 -22.27 -4.47 19.90
C GLY A 102 -20.77 -4.25 20.04
N TYR A 103 -20.23 -3.36 19.23
CA TYR A 103 -18.79 -3.09 19.12
C TYR A 103 -18.35 -2.04 20.14
N LEU A 104 -17.17 -2.25 20.74
CA LEU A 104 -16.48 -1.19 21.50
C LEU A 104 -16.02 -0.11 20.52
N CYS A 105 -16.47 1.11 20.71
CA CYS A 105 -16.25 2.23 19.80
C CYS A 105 -15.71 3.46 20.54
N ALA A 106 -15.03 4.31 19.78
CA ALA A 106 -14.69 5.67 20.19
C ALA A 106 -14.65 6.59 18.97
N ASN A 107 -15.16 7.82 19.12
CA ASN A 107 -15.13 8.76 18.00
C ASN A 107 -15.10 10.22 18.45
N GLY A 108 -14.96 11.10 17.45
CA GLY A 108 -15.11 12.56 17.61
C GLY A 108 -13.98 13.19 18.42
N THR A 109 -14.27 14.34 19.00
CA THR A 109 -13.34 15.17 19.77
C THR A 109 -13.59 15.13 21.29
N GLY A 110 -14.59 14.37 21.73
CA GLY A 110 -14.85 14.07 23.13
C GLY A 110 -13.97 12.91 23.61
N ASN A 111 -13.94 12.70 24.91
CA ASN A 111 -13.21 11.57 25.50
C ASN A 111 -14.15 10.37 25.67
N ASN A 112 -14.87 10.00 24.62
CA ASN A 112 -15.99 9.08 24.69
C ASN A 112 -15.59 7.68 24.26
N ALA A 113 -15.86 6.67 25.10
CA ALA A 113 -15.93 5.28 24.71
C ALA A 113 -17.35 4.77 24.90
N PHE A 114 -17.86 4.03 23.93
CA PHE A 114 -19.27 3.59 23.89
C PHE A 114 -19.42 2.27 23.14
N TYR A 115 -20.61 1.68 23.21
CA TYR A 115 -20.96 0.52 22.40
C TYR A 115 -21.90 0.92 21.24
N SER A 116 -21.70 0.28 20.09
CA SER A 116 -22.55 0.46 18.90
C SER A 116 -22.90 -0.90 18.28
N LEU A 117 -24.18 -1.09 17.96
CA LEU A 117 -24.63 -2.31 17.29
C LEU A 117 -24.15 -2.41 15.82
N THR A 118 -23.65 -1.30 15.25
CA THR A 118 -23.19 -1.24 13.86
C THR A 118 -21.68 -1.14 13.82
N ALA A 119 -21.04 -2.02 13.07
CA ALA A 119 -19.61 -1.93 12.77
C ALA A 119 -19.34 -0.69 11.90
N SER A 120 -18.37 0.12 12.33
CA SER A 120 -17.88 1.29 11.60
C SER A 120 -16.39 1.47 11.91
N GLU A 121 -15.74 2.43 11.31
CA GLU A 121 -14.36 2.81 11.66
C GLU A 121 -14.19 3.25 13.13
N ASP A 122 -15.29 3.66 13.78
CA ASP A 122 -15.28 3.99 15.21
C ASP A 122 -15.01 2.76 16.10
N ALA A 123 -15.21 1.56 15.57
CA ALA A 123 -14.92 0.29 16.23
C ALA A 123 -13.49 -0.23 15.99
N ASP A 124 -12.72 0.45 15.15
CA ASP A 124 -11.38 0.02 14.75
C ASP A 124 -10.34 0.51 15.77
N TRP A 125 -9.59 -0.42 16.33
CA TRP A 125 -8.57 -0.19 17.35
C TRP A 125 -7.22 -0.71 16.87
N LEU A 126 -6.22 0.15 16.78
CA LEU A 126 -4.85 -0.27 16.58
C LEU A 126 -4.28 -0.70 17.93
N VAL A 127 -3.94 -1.99 18.04
CA VAL A 127 -3.43 -2.60 19.27
C VAL A 127 -1.96 -2.91 19.11
N ARG A 128 -1.13 -2.37 19.99
CA ARG A 128 0.32 -2.57 19.97
C ARG A 128 0.88 -2.56 21.41
N GLU A 129 2.13 -3.00 21.57
CA GLU A 129 2.79 -2.97 22.87
C GLU A 129 2.71 -1.58 23.50
N CYS A 130 2.39 -1.54 24.81
CA CYS A 130 2.19 -0.28 25.50
C CYS A 130 3.49 0.51 25.61
N SER A 131 3.44 1.77 25.26
CA SER A 131 4.53 2.73 25.43
C SER A 131 4.93 2.84 26.91
N GLY A 132 6.16 3.27 27.20
CA GLY A 132 6.63 3.47 28.57
C GLY A 132 7.13 2.22 29.30
N ASN A 133 7.25 1.06 28.63
CA ASN A 133 7.77 -0.20 29.20
C ASN A 133 7.02 -0.70 30.46
N VAL A 134 5.72 -0.47 30.51
CA VAL A 134 4.86 -0.91 31.65
C VAL A 134 4.26 -2.30 31.43
N GLY A 135 4.52 -2.92 30.26
CA GLY A 135 3.89 -4.17 29.82
C GLY A 135 2.47 -3.95 29.30
N GLY A 136 1.85 -5.01 28.74
CA GLY A 136 0.52 -4.93 28.14
C GLY A 136 0.50 -4.21 26.79
N TYR A 137 -0.70 -3.88 26.34
CA TYR A 137 -0.96 -3.31 25.02
C TYR A 137 -1.72 -1.99 25.15
N GLU A 138 -1.40 -1.02 24.32
CA GLU A 138 -2.19 0.19 24.14
C GLU A 138 -3.17 0.01 22.99
N MET A 139 -4.33 0.67 23.09
CA MET A 139 -5.41 0.58 22.11
C MET A 139 -5.72 1.98 21.56
N GLU A 140 -5.21 2.30 20.38
CA GLU A 140 -5.46 3.57 19.70
C GLU A 140 -6.75 3.49 18.87
N SER A 141 -7.65 4.45 19.05
CA SER A 141 -8.84 4.56 18.20
C SER A 141 -8.49 5.13 16.82
N ARG A 142 -9.02 4.51 15.76
CA ARG A 142 -8.85 4.99 14.39
C ARG A 142 -9.44 6.39 14.18
N THR A 143 -10.59 6.70 14.74
CA THR A 143 -11.36 7.91 14.44
C THR A 143 -11.35 8.97 15.54
N ALA A 144 -11.21 8.58 16.82
CA ALA A 144 -11.25 9.53 17.92
C ALA A 144 -9.98 10.41 17.94
N LYS A 145 -10.17 11.73 17.83
CA LYS A 145 -9.09 12.72 17.82
C LYS A 145 -9.45 13.90 18.72
N TYR A 146 -8.48 14.39 19.47
CA TYR A 146 -8.61 15.63 20.23
C TYR A 146 -7.54 16.62 19.83
N LYS A 147 -7.93 17.78 19.30
CA LYS A 147 -7.01 18.82 18.77
C LYS A 147 -5.98 18.27 17.78
N GLY A 148 -6.39 17.31 16.96
CA GLY A 148 -5.52 16.66 15.97
C GLY A 148 -4.64 15.53 16.52
N HIS A 149 -4.66 15.26 17.82
CA HIS A 149 -3.94 14.14 18.43
C HIS A 149 -4.83 12.90 18.51
N SER A 150 -4.27 11.73 18.26
CA SER A 150 -4.93 10.43 18.48
C SER A 150 -5.38 10.27 19.92
N GLN A 151 -6.40 9.45 20.11
CA GLN A 151 -6.88 9.08 21.45
C GLN A 151 -6.79 7.57 21.63
N TRP A 152 -6.37 7.16 22.82
CA TRP A 152 -6.22 5.77 23.24
C TRP A 152 -7.23 5.44 24.32
N LEU A 153 -7.65 4.17 24.39
CA LEU A 153 -8.41 3.67 25.53
C LEU A 153 -7.61 3.89 26.79
N GLU A 154 -8.24 4.41 27.84
CA GLU A 154 -7.64 4.60 29.14
C GLU A 154 -8.59 4.19 30.27
N TYR A 155 -8.01 3.82 31.41
CA TYR A 155 -8.74 3.73 32.65
C TYR A 155 -8.49 4.98 33.50
N PHE A 156 -9.53 5.75 33.73
CA PHE A 156 -9.43 6.97 34.54
C PHE A 156 -10.72 7.21 35.31
N SER A 157 -10.59 7.55 36.61
CA SER A 157 -11.72 7.94 37.47
C SER A 157 -12.89 6.93 37.46
N ASP A 158 -12.53 5.66 37.70
CA ASP A 158 -13.46 4.51 37.82
C ASP A 158 -14.21 4.12 36.52
N SER A 159 -13.74 4.56 35.37
CA SER A 159 -14.34 4.21 34.07
C SER A 159 -13.29 4.11 32.96
N PHE A 160 -13.70 3.50 31.84
CA PHE A 160 -12.89 3.46 30.62
C PHE A 160 -13.43 4.49 29.63
N LYS A 161 -12.52 5.29 29.10
CA LYS A 161 -12.77 6.34 28.10
C LYS A 161 -11.64 6.34 27.07
N VAL A 162 -11.60 7.32 26.18
CA VAL A 162 -10.43 7.57 25.36
C VAL A 162 -9.81 8.93 25.68
N TYR A 163 -8.49 9.00 25.65
CA TYR A 163 -7.75 10.23 25.87
C TYR A 163 -6.44 10.26 25.09
N SER A 164 -5.93 11.46 24.82
CA SER A 164 -4.66 11.61 24.12
C SER A 164 -3.49 11.34 25.07
N MET A 165 -2.54 10.53 24.66
CA MET A 165 -1.25 10.34 25.37
C MET A 165 -0.39 11.58 25.24
N TYR A 166 -0.85 12.70 25.79
CA TYR A 166 -0.15 13.97 25.77
C TYR A 166 -0.10 14.58 27.16
N SER A 167 1.09 14.83 27.66
CA SER A 167 1.29 15.54 28.90
C SER A 167 2.12 16.81 28.66
N SER A 168 1.59 17.95 29.04
CA SER A 168 2.33 19.22 29.00
C SER A 168 3.47 19.29 30.01
N THR A 169 3.53 18.37 30.98
CA THR A 169 4.55 18.28 32.03
C THR A 169 5.59 17.20 31.79
N GLY A 170 5.37 16.34 30.77
CA GLY A 170 6.27 15.23 30.44
C GLY A 170 6.09 13.96 31.30
N ASP A 171 5.27 14.01 32.35
CA ASP A 171 4.98 12.85 33.19
C ASP A 171 3.66 12.22 32.76
N LEU A 172 3.71 11.14 31.98
CA LEU A 172 2.56 10.35 31.58
C LEU A 172 2.56 9.01 32.33
N ASP A 173 1.45 8.70 32.97
CA ASP A 173 1.24 7.39 33.59
C ASP A 173 0.74 6.40 32.52
N TYR A 174 1.65 5.65 31.94
CA TYR A 174 1.30 4.67 30.90
C TYR A 174 0.50 3.48 31.43
N THR A 175 0.45 3.25 32.74
CA THR A 175 -0.28 2.10 33.31
C THR A 175 -1.79 2.20 33.11
N ILE A 176 -2.34 3.41 32.97
CA ILE A 176 -3.75 3.63 32.69
C ILE A 176 -4.13 3.28 31.25
N TYR A 177 -3.16 3.26 30.32
CA TYR A 177 -3.32 2.89 28.90
C TYR A 177 -2.92 1.45 28.61
N SER A 178 -2.44 0.71 29.62
CA SER A 178 -1.95 -0.66 29.45
C SER A 178 -3.06 -1.67 29.68
N PHE A 179 -3.37 -2.43 28.62
CA PHE A 179 -4.39 -3.47 28.63
C PHE A 179 -3.79 -4.84 28.34
N SER A 180 -4.48 -5.86 28.81
CA SER A 180 -4.19 -7.27 28.51
C SER A 180 -5.48 -7.99 28.15
N PHE A 181 -5.38 -9.04 27.36
CA PHE A 181 -6.51 -9.81 26.87
C PHE A 181 -6.48 -11.19 27.48
N TYR A 182 -7.54 -11.57 28.17
CA TYR A 182 -7.62 -12.88 28.81
C TYR A 182 -8.93 -13.58 28.51
N PRO A 183 -8.91 -14.90 28.28
CA PRO A 183 -10.13 -15.69 28.27
C PRO A 183 -10.74 -15.73 29.68
N VAL A 184 -12.05 -15.88 29.76
CA VAL A 184 -12.77 -16.00 31.03
C VAL A 184 -12.57 -17.40 31.62
N ALA A 185 -12.45 -17.49 32.95
CA ALA A 185 -12.37 -18.78 33.63
C ALA A 185 -13.67 -19.58 33.48
N GLU A 186 -13.55 -20.90 33.30
CA GLU A 186 -14.71 -21.82 33.18
C GLU A 186 -15.60 -21.75 34.44
N GLY A 187 -16.91 -21.78 34.21
CA GLY A 187 -17.92 -21.74 35.30
C GLY A 187 -18.30 -20.33 35.75
N THR A 188 -17.82 -19.27 35.09
CA THR A 188 -18.27 -17.90 35.33
C THR A 188 -19.58 -17.65 34.58
N GLU A 189 -20.70 -17.51 35.29
CA GLU A 189 -21.97 -17.06 34.69
C GLU A 189 -21.93 -15.53 34.53
N LEU A 190 -21.83 -15.08 33.27
CA LEU A 190 -21.87 -13.66 32.90
C LEU A 190 -23.22 -13.32 32.29
N THR A 191 -23.78 -12.20 32.68
CA THR A 191 -24.98 -11.64 32.06
C THR A 191 -24.63 -11.01 30.71
N GLY A 192 -25.08 -11.63 29.63
CA GLY A 192 -24.82 -11.22 28.27
C GLY A 192 -24.26 -12.41 27.48
N GLY A 193 -25.13 -13.22 26.91
CA GLY A 193 -24.73 -14.46 26.22
C GLY A 193 -23.80 -14.15 25.04
N ILE A 194 -22.69 -14.86 25.02
CA ILE A 194 -21.74 -14.85 23.90
C ILE A 194 -22.28 -15.79 22.84
N VAL A 195 -22.44 -15.31 21.62
CA VAL A 195 -22.67 -16.15 20.47
C VAL A 195 -21.42 -16.16 19.62
N ASN A 196 -20.60 -17.17 19.77
CA ASN A 196 -19.50 -17.46 18.86
C ASN A 196 -20.08 -17.72 17.47
N MET A 197 -20.14 -16.70 16.63
CA MET A 197 -20.56 -16.85 15.25
C MET A 197 -19.32 -17.08 14.39
N PRO A 198 -19.22 -18.22 13.74
CA PRO A 198 -18.14 -18.44 12.81
C PRO A 198 -18.25 -17.46 11.64
N ALA A 199 -17.11 -16.97 11.17
CA ALA A 199 -17.04 -15.99 10.09
C ALA A 199 -16.05 -16.40 9.00
N VAL A 200 -16.37 -16.08 7.75
CA VAL A 200 -15.43 -16.18 6.62
C VAL A 200 -14.62 -14.89 6.57
N VAL A 201 -13.31 -14.98 6.60
CA VAL A 201 -12.38 -13.87 6.49
C VAL A 201 -11.74 -13.90 5.11
N ILE A 202 -11.90 -12.82 4.36
CA ILE A 202 -11.26 -12.61 3.06
C ILE A 202 -10.45 -11.34 3.17
N ASP A 203 -9.15 -11.46 3.00
CA ASP A 203 -8.24 -10.34 3.19
C ASP A 203 -8.40 -9.32 2.05
N HIS A 204 -8.45 -9.81 0.79
CA HIS A 204 -8.63 -8.95 -0.39
C HIS A 204 -9.30 -9.70 -1.55
N LEU A 205 -10.05 -8.95 -2.37
CA LEU A 205 -10.61 -9.41 -3.64
C LEU A 205 -10.15 -8.48 -4.76
N TYR A 206 -9.52 -9.05 -5.78
CA TYR A 206 -9.12 -8.36 -6.99
C TYR A 206 -10.24 -8.34 -8.01
N ASP A 207 -10.15 -7.46 -9.02
CA ASP A 207 -11.05 -7.50 -10.16
C ASP A 207 -10.85 -8.79 -10.98
N ALA A 208 -11.92 -9.38 -11.44
CA ALA A 208 -11.88 -10.50 -12.38
C ALA A 208 -11.84 -9.98 -13.83
N TYR A 209 -11.27 -10.75 -14.73
CA TYR A 209 -11.14 -10.37 -16.14
C TYR A 209 -11.79 -11.41 -17.03
N VAL A 210 -12.65 -10.97 -17.95
CA VAL A 210 -13.24 -11.86 -18.96
C VAL A 210 -12.12 -12.55 -19.74
N GLY A 211 -12.27 -13.86 -19.94
CA GLY A 211 -11.26 -14.67 -20.64
C GLY A 211 -10.14 -15.20 -19.76
N GLN A 212 -10.20 -14.96 -18.44
CA GLN A 212 -9.30 -15.56 -17.45
C GLN A 212 -10.10 -16.31 -16.38
N ALA A 213 -9.55 -17.41 -15.87
CA ALA A 213 -10.05 -18.01 -14.65
C ALA A 213 -9.72 -17.08 -13.47
N TYR A 214 -10.58 -17.07 -12.47
CA TYR A 214 -10.38 -16.24 -11.28
C TYR A 214 -10.26 -17.10 -10.04
N THR A 215 -9.30 -16.80 -9.19
CA THR A 215 -9.11 -17.46 -7.90
C THR A 215 -9.02 -16.45 -6.79
N PHE A 216 -9.57 -16.79 -5.63
CA PHE A 216 -9.37 -16.05 -4.39
C PHE A 216 -9.34 -17.01 -3.20
N SER A 217 -8.69 -16.57 -2.13
CA SER A 217 -8.57 -17.39 -0.92
C SER A 217 -9.28 -16.73 0.26
N PHE A 218 -9.69 -17.55 1.21
CA PHE A 218 -10.28 -17.12 2.46
C PHE A 218 -9.90 -18.06 3.59
N THR A 219 -9.97 -17.57 4.82
CA THR A 219 -9.90 -18.39 6.03
C THR A 219 -11.24 -18.37 6.74
N VAL A 220 -11.41 -19.25 7.72
CA VAL A 220 -12.64 -19.31 8.51
C VAL A 220 -12.29 -19.19 9.98
N ASP A 221 -12.77 -18.11 10.59
CA ASP A 221 -12.75 -17.97 12.04
C ASP A 221 -13.93 -18.76 12.60
N ALA A 222 -13.67 -19.96 13.05
CA ALA A 222 -14.66 -20.83 13.69
C ALA A 222 -14.09 -21.34 15.01
N PRO A 223 -14.45 -20.75 16.15
CA PRO A 223 -13.91 -21.10 17.47
C PRO A 223 -14.05 -22.57 17.84
N PHE A 224 -15.06 -23.24 17.27
CA PHE A 224 -15.30 -24.67 17.46
C PHE A 224 -14.83 -25.53 16.28
N GLY A 225 -14.12 -24.91 15.32
CA GLY A 225 -13.68 -25.54 14.08
C GLY A 225 -14.81 -25.73 13.05
N VAL A 226 -14.40 -25.92 11.80
CA VAL A 226 -15.30 -26.16 10.66
C VAL A 226 -15.72 -27.62 10.64
N LYS A 227 -17.00 -27.91 10.39
CA LYS A 227 -17.52 -29.24 10.24
C LYS A 227 -17.69 -29.59 8.78
N GLY A 228 -16.85 -30.51 8.30
CA GLY A 228 -16.86 -30.90 6.90
C GLY A 228 -16.25 -29.83 5.99
N ASP A 229 -16.59 -29.88 4.71
CA ASP A 229 -15.99 -29.02 3.70
C ASP A 229 -16.71 -27.67 3.58
N MET A 230 -15.96 -26.61 3.37
CA MET A 230 -16.51 -25.33 2.90
C MET A 230 -16.89 -25.43 1.43
N THR A 231 -17.96 -24.76 1.06
CA THR A 231 -18.47 -24.74 -0.33
C THR A 231 -18.59 -23.31 -0.82
N ALA A 232 -18.50 -23.14 -2.13
CA ALA A 232 -18.75 -21.85 -2.78
C ALA A 232 -19.67 -22.04 -4.00
N THR A 233 -20.55 -21.07 -4.23
CA THR A 233 -21.46 -21.09 -5.39
C THR A 233 -21.45 -19.75 -6.11
N LEU A 234 -21.57 -19.79 -7.44
CA LEU A 234 -21.79 -18.64 -8.30
C LEU A 234 -23.14 -18.83 -8.99
N ALA A 235 -24.07 -17.91 -8.79
CA ALA A 235 -25.45 -18.01 -9.30
C ALA A 235 -26.14 -19.35 -8.96
N GLY A 236 -25.81 -19.94 -7.80
CA GLY A 236 -26.33 -21.22 -7.34
C GLY A 236 -25.60 -22.46 -7.88
N GLU A 237 -24.66 -22.32 -8.80
CA GLU A 237 -23.82 -23.41 -9.31
C GLU A 237 -22.56 -23.56 -8.44
N ALA A 238 -22.18 -24.81 -8.13
CA ALA A 238 -21.02 -25.10 -7.31
C ALA A 238 -19.71 -24.70 -8.00
N LEU A 239 -18.80 -24.15 -7.21
CA LEU A 239 -17.42 -23.87 -7.58
C LEU A 239 -16.47 -24.86 -6.93
N THR A 240 -15.28 -25.01 -7.49
CA THR A 240 -14.21 -25.80 -6.85
C THR A 240 -13.66 -25.01 -5.67
N VAL A 241 -13.61 -25.66 -4.52
CA VAL A 241 -12.95 -25.17 -3.31
C VAL A 241 -11.89 -26.19 -2.91
N THR A 242 -10.67 -25.76 -2.71
CA THR A 242 -9.58 -26.57 -2.16
C THR A 242 -9.14 -26.00 -0.82
N GLU A 243 -8.66 -26.85 0.07
CA GLU A 243 -8.18 -26.43 1.39
C GLU A 243 -6.76 -26.95 1.60
N GLU A 244 -5.88 -26.05 2.06
CA GLU A 244 -4.52 -26.38 2.45
C GLU A 244 -4.14 -25.52 3.68
N GLU A 245 -3.77 -26.17 4.78
CA GLU A 245 -3.36 -25.53 6.04
C GLU A 245 -4.36 -24.49 6.59
N GLY A 246 -5.68 -24.74 6.44
CA GLY A 246 -6.73 -23.83 6.91
C GLY A 246 -7.06 -22.68 5.97
N VAL A 247 -6.37 -22.60 4.83
CA VAL A 247 -6.67 -21.63 3.76
C VAL A 247 -7.51 -22.32 2.69
N TYR A 248 -8.67 -21.75 2.41
CA TYR A 248 -9.58 -22.23 1.38
C TYR A 248 -9.39 -21.39 0.11
N THR A 249 -9.22 -22.04 -1.03
CA THR A 249 -9.10 -21.40 -2.32
C THR A 249 -10.29 -21.74 -3.22
N VAL A 250 -11.00 -20.72 -3.69
CA VAL A 250 -12.10 -20.83 -4.64
C VAL A 250 -11.59 -20.59 -6.04
N THR A 251 -11.93 -21.48 -6.97
CA THR A 251 -11.62 -21.32 -8.40
C THR A 251 -12.90 -21.12 -9.20
N ILE A 252 -12.97 -20.00 -9.94
CA ILE A 252 -14.02 -19.68 -10.90
C ILE A 252 -13.46 -19.95 -12.30
N PRO A 253 -13.97 -20.93 -13.05
CA PRO A 253 -13.44 -21.25 -14.35
C PRO A 253 -13.73 -20.13 -15.37
N VAL A 254 -12.88 -20.03 -16.39
CA VAL A 254 -12.87 -18.94 -17.36
C VAL A 254 -14.23 -18.67 -18.01
N GLU A 255 -15.00 -19.72 -18.32
CA GLU A 255 -16.31 -19.59 -18.95
C GLU A 255 -17.40 -19.00 -18.06
N LYS A 256 -17.15 -18.90 -16.75
CA LYS A 256 -18.07 -18.30 -15.78
C LYS A 256 -17.69 -16.84 -15.42
N VAL A 257 -16.51 -16.37 -15.83
CA VAL A 257 -16.12 -14.98 -15.62
C VAL A 257 -16.75 -14.12 -16.71
N THR A 258 -17.97 -13.65 -16.45
CA THR A 258 -18.78 -12.89 -17.42
C THR A 258 -19.65 -11.83 -16.72
N GLY A 259 -20.15 -10.85 -17.49
CA GLY A 259 -20.97 -9.77 -16.97
C GLY A 259 -20.11 -8.67 -16.33
N ASP A 260 -20.72 -7.83 -15.52
CA ASP A 260 -20.04 -6.69 -14.87
C ASP A 260 -19.53 -7.03 -13.47
N LYS A 261 -20.05 -8.11 -12.86
CA LYS A 261 -19.65 -8.60 -11.55
C LYS A 261 -20.00 -10.07 -11.36
N LEU A 262 -19.24 -10.75 -10.51
CA LEU A 262 -19.53 -12.09 -10.00
C LEU A 262 -20.03 -11.99 -8.57
N THR A 263 -21.11 -12.68 -8.25
CA THR A 263 -21.62 -12.78 -6.87
C THR A 263 -21.41 -14.20 -6.38
N VAL A 264 -20.43 -14.39 -5.51
CA VAL A 264 -20.07 -15.72 -4.96
C VAL A 264 -20.58 -15.84 -3.53
N THR A 265 -21.27 -16.93 -3.24
CA THR A 265 -21.70 -17.26 -1.87
C THR A 265 -20.86 -18.42 -1.35
N ILE A 266 -20.15 -18.18 -0.26
CA ILE A 266 -19.38 -19.16 0.50
C ILE A 266 -20.27 -19.68 1.63
N SER A 267 -20.26 -20.98 1.85
CA SER A 267 -21.11 -21.61 2.86
C SER A 267 -20.44 -22.82 3.53
N GLY A 268 -20.73 -22.99 4.80
CA GLY A 268 -20.31 -24.13 5.62
C GLY A 268 -21.07 -24.17 6.93
N VAL A 269 -20.64 -25.02 7.84
CA VAL A 269 -21.16 -25.10 9.22
C VAL A 269 -20.01 -25.36 10.18
N ASP A 270 -20.11 -24.89 11.41
CA ASP A 270 -19.16 -25.21 12.46
C ASP A 270 -19.52 -26.55 13.15
N ASN A 271 -18.65 -27.01 14.03
CA ASN A 271 -18.89 -28.26 14.77
C ASN A 271 -20.07 -28.18 15.75
N GLN A 272 -20.63 -27.01 16.00
CA GLN A 272 -21.86 -26.82 16.76
C GLN A 272 -23.11 -26.72 15.89
N GLY A 273 -22.95 -26.76 14.56
CA GLY A 273 -24.05 -26.68 13.61
C GLY A 273 -24.49 -25.24 13.29
N LYS A 274 -23.69 -24.23 13.66
CA LYS A 274 -23.93 -22.85 13.26
C LYS A 274 -23.50 -22.63 11.80
N ALA A 275 -24.29 -21.88 11.05
CA ALA A 275 -24.00 -21.57 9.66
C ALA A 275 -22.80 -20.62 9.53
N ILE A 276 -21.93 -20.95 8.59
CA ILE A 276 -20.83 -20.10 8.12
C ILE A 276 -21.23 -19.62 6.73
N THR A 277 -21.51 -18.34 6.54
CA THR A 277 -21.95 -17.83 5.23
C THR A 277 -21.41 -16.44 4.99
N ARG A 278 -20.86 -16.23 3.78
CA ARG A 278 -20.46 -14.91 3.27
C ARG A 278 -20.74 -14.82 1.78
N THR A 279 -21.36 -13.72 1.36
CA THR A 279 -21.52 -13.38 -0.06
C THR A 279 -20.57 -12.25 -0.42
N VAL A 280 -19.84 -12.41 -1.51
CA VAL A 280 -18.89 -11.42 -2.03
C VAL A 280 -19.26 -11.04 -3.45
N GLU A 281 -19.02 -9.79 -3.79
CA GLU A 281 -19.15 -9.26 -5.14
C GLU A 281 -17.76 -8.93 -5.69
N ILE A 282 -17.43 -9.48 -6.85
CA ILE A 282 -16.15 -9.33 -7.52
C ILE A 282 -16.42 -8.60 -8.84
N PRO A 283 -15.90 -7.37 -9.02
CA PRO A 283 -16.04 -6.65 -10.30
C PRO A 283 -15.41 -7.43 -11.44
N VAL A 284 -16.01 -7.36 -12.64
CA VAL A 284 -15.48 -8.01 -13.84
C VAL A 284 -15.12 -6.96 -14.87
N LYS A 285 -13.88 -6.98 -15.31
CA LYS A 285 -13.34 -6.17 -16.40
C LYS A 285 -13.42 -6.94 -17.71
N ASP A 286 -13.77 -6.26 -18.79
CA ASP A 286 -13.91 -6.87 -20.11
C ASP A 286 -13.04 -6.15 -21.16
N GLU A 287 -11.77 -5.89 -20.84
CA GLU A 287 -10.73 -5.40 -21.75
C GLU A 287 -9.79 -6.55 -22.13
N PRO A 288 -8.99 -6.44 -23.22
CA PRO A 288 -7.84 -7.31 -23.45
C PRO A 288 -6.86 -7.21 -22.27
N VAL A 289 -6.31 -8.34 -21.82
CA VAL A 289 -5.39 -8.40 -20.69
C VAL A 289 -4.11 -9.09 -21.07
N PHE A 290 -2.99 -8.40 -20.84
CA PHE A 290 -1.65 -8.93 -21.05
C PHE A 290 -1.05 -9.44 -19.73
N SER A 291 -0.36 -10.59 -19.78
CA SER A 291 0.35 -11.18 -18.65
C SER A 291 1.57 -11.98 -19.12
N ASP A 292 2.39 -12.46 -18.19
CA ASP A 292 3.50 -13.37 -18.46
C ASP A 292 4.45 -12.93 -19.59
N PRO A 293 5.09 -11.76 -19.51
CA PRO A 293 6.06 -11.35 -20.53
C PRO A 293 7.32 -12.23 -20.49
N THR A 294 7.85 -12.57 -21.67
CA THR A 294 9.10 -13.29 -21.85
C THR A 294 9.97 -12.52 -22.84
N PRO A 295 11.26 -12.21 -22.54
CA PRO A 295 11.87 -12.28 -21.23
C PRO A 295 11.09 -11.45 -20.23
N MET A 296 11.16 -11.82 -18.96
CA MET A 296 10.44 -11.09 -17.90
C MET A 296 10.92 -9.64 -17.78
N ARG A 297 10.10 -8.81 -17.16
CA ARG A 297 10.49 -7.43 -16.84
C ARG A 297 11.78 -7.42 -16.03
N GLY A 298 12.79 -6.68 -16.54
CA GLY A 298 14.10 -6.55 -15.90
C GLY A 298 15.04 -7.75 -16.03
N ALA A 299 14.61 -8.83 -16.70
CA ALA A 299 15.48 -9.99 -16.91
C ALA A 299 16.72 -9.64 -17.73
N GLN A 300 17.83 -10.32 -17.45
CA GLN A 300 19.06 -10.26 -18.25
C GLN A 300 19.20 -11.53 -19.10
N THR A 301 19.38 -11.38 -20.40
CA THR A 301 19.47 -12.52 -21.31
C THR A 301 20.89 -13.11 -21.42
N GLY A 302 21.87 -12.49 -20.79
CA GLY A 302 23.26 -12.92 -20.81
C GLY A 302 23.82 -12.98 -22.23
N SER A 303 24.24 -14.16 -22.69
CA SER A 303 24.78 -14.37 -24.04
C SER A 303 23.71 -14.51 -25.12
N ASP A 304 22.43 -14.67 -24.74
CA ASP A 304 21.37 -14.77 -25.73
C ASP A 304 20.99 -13.36 -26.24
N LYS A 305 21.33 -13.11 -27.50
CA LYS A 305 21.04 -11.85 -28.18
C LYS A 305 19.79 -11.90 -29.06
N ARG A 306 19.12 -13.05 -29.13
CA ARG A 306 17.88 -13.26 -29.88
C ARG A 306 16.82 -13.98 -29.06
N PRO A 307 16.54 -13.50 -27.84
CA PRO A 307 15.56 -14.17 -27.00
C PRO A 307 14.19 -14.15 -27.70
N ALA A 308 13.41 -15.19 -27.51
CA ALA A 308 12.01 -15.16 -27.89
C ALA A 308 11.30 -14.09 -27.03
N ILE A 309 10.64 -13.15 -27.66
CA ILE A 309 9.89 -12.07 -27.02
C ILE A 309 8.42 -12.43 -27.09
N SER A 310 7.76 -12.63 -25.97
CA SER A 310 6.34 -12.98 -25.99
C SER A 310 5.60 -12.47 -24.77
N VAL A 311 4.28 -12.40 -24.87
CA VAL A 311 3.38 -12.02 -23.78
C VAL A 311 2.06 -12.77 -23.95
N ALA A 312 1.48 -13.25 -22.84
CA ALA A 312 0.14 -13.85 -22.87
C ALA A 312 -0.90 -12.76 -23.08
N LEU A 313 -1.96 -13.07 -23.80
CA LEU A 313 -3.07 -12.16 -24.08
C LEU A 313 -4.40 -12.91 -23.91
N ALA A 314 -5.14 -12.53 -22.90
CA ALA A 314 -6.50 -12.99 -22.67
C ALA A 314 -7.53 -11.97 -23.14
N ASN A 315 -8.77 -12.40 -23.27
CA ASN A 315 -9.92 -11.58 -23.71
C ASN A 315 -9.68 -10.75 -24.97
N ALA A 316 -8.88 -11.27 -25.89
CA ALA A 316 -8.56 -10.59 -27.15
C ALA A 316 -9.73 -10.53 -28.15
N GLY A 317 -10.82 -11.28 -27.90
CA GLY A 317 -11.91 -11.43 -28.87
C GLY A 317 -11.52 -12.27 -30.09
N THR A 318 -12.35 -12.22 -31.12
CA THR A 318 -12.09 -12.88 -32.40
C THR A 318 -11.31 -11.94 -33.29
N GLU A 319 -10.19 -12.39 -33.86
CA GLU A 319 -9.36 -11.60 -34.81
C GLU A 319 -8.96 -10.20 -34.28
N PRO A 320 -8.27 -10.10 -33.14
CA PRO A 320 -7.82 -8.82 -32.62
C PRO A 320 -6.77 -8.19 -33.57
N THR A 321 -6.74 -6.88 -33.63
CA THR A 321 -5.62 -6.17 -34.24
C THR A 321 -4.49 -6.09 -33.22
N ILE A 322 -3.36 -6.71 -33.51
CA ILE A 322 -2.16 -6.71 -32.65
C ILE A 322 -1.06 -5.89 -33.28
N THR A 323 -0.43 -5.03 -32.52
CA THR A 323 0.80 -4.35 -32.90
C THR A 323 1.87 -4.58 -31.82
N MET A 324 3.11 -4.75 -32.22
CA MET A 324 4.26 -4.85 -31.33
C MET A 324 5.40 -3.99 -31.83
N THR A 325 6.07 -3.32 -30.92
CA THR A 325 7.34 -2.63 -31.21
C THR A 325 8.44 -3.13 -30.29
N VAL A 326 9.64 -3.19 -30.82
CA VAL A 326 10.86 -3.48 -30.06
C VAL A 326 11.83 -2.32 -30.29
N ASN A 327 12.23 -1.66 -29.19
CA ASN A 327 13.00 -0.41 -29.23
C ASN A 327 12.39 0.64 -30.18
N GLY A 328 11.06 0.81 -30.10
CA GLY A 328 10.28 1.76 -30.93
C GLY A 328 10.12 1.36 -32.39
N LYS A 329 10.63 0.20 -32.84
CA LYS A 329 10.49 -0.28 -34.21
C LYS A 329 9.41 -1.35 -34.28
N ALA A 330 8.44 -1.17 -35.20
CA ALA A 330 7.41 -2.16 -35.44
C ALA A 330 8.03 -3.51 -35.91
N VAL A 331 7.50 -4.60 -35.34
CA VAL A 331 7.91 -5.96 -35.66
C VAL A 331 6.70 -6.82 -36.06
N ASP A 332 6.96 -7.85 -36.84
CA ASP A 332 5.92 -8.79 -37.26
C ASP A 332 5.72 -9.85 -36.18
N ALA A 333 4.89 -9.53 -35.18
CA ALA A 333 4.53 -10.44 -34.11
C ALA A 333 3.37 -11.35 -34.53
N VAL A 334 3.39 -12.60 -34.07
CA VAL A 334 2.38 -13.61 -34.32
C VAL A 334 1.51 -13.79 -33.07
N TYR A 335 0.20 -13.71 -33.21
CA TYR A 335 -0.75 -14.06 -32.17
C TYR A 335 -1.32 -15.45 -32.41
N GLU A 336 -0.98 -16.39 -31.57
CA GLU A 336 -1.43 -17.78 -31.63
C GLU A 336 -1.48 -18.39 -30.23
N GLY A 337 -2.50 -19.20 -29.96
CA GLY A 337 -2.62 -19.94 -28.70
C GLY A 337 -2.71 -19.02 -27.45
N GLY A 338 -3.26 -17.79 -27.58
CA GLY A 338 -3.35 -16.86 -26.47
C GLY A 338 -2.04 -16.13 -26.14
N ARG A 339 -1.04 -16.18 -27.04
CA ARG A 339 0.22 -15.44 -26.87
C ARG A 339 0.57 -14.64 -28.12
N VAL A 340 1.10 -13.46 -27.90
CA VAL A 340 1.76 -12.64 -28.92
C VAL A 340 3.24 -12.93 -28.84
N THR A 341 3.85 -13.36 -29.95
CA THR A 341 5.26 -13.80 -30.00
C THR A 341 6.02 -13.16 -31.14
N TYR A 342 7.24 -12.74 -30.87
CA TYR A 342 8.22 -12.29 -31.87
C TYR A 342 9.59 -12.87 -31.54
N THR A 343 10.32 -13.32 -32.58
CA THR A 343 11.71 -13.76 -32.44
C THR A 343 12.60 -12.87 -33.30
N PRO A 344 13.60 -12.17 -32.72
CA PRO A 344 14.49 -11.31 -33.51
C PRO A 344 15.26 -12.08 -34.58
N ALA A 345 15.22 -11.60 -35.81
CA ALA A 345 15.96 -12.20 -36.93
C ALA A 345 17.47 -11.87 -36.90
N ALA A 346 17.85 -10.81 -36.18
CA ALA A 346 19.22 -10.37 -35.97
C ALA A 346 19.48 -10.15 -34.48
N ASP A 347 20.77 -10.11 -34.10
CA ASP A 347 21.16 -9.83 -32.72
C ASP A 347 20.62 -8.45 -32.27
N LEU A 348 20.00 -8.42 -31.12
CA LEU A 348 19.69 -7.20 -30.42
C LEU A 348 20.97 -6.59 -29.86
N THR A 349 20.97 -5.27 -29.72
CA THR A 349 22.09 -4.54 -29.13
C THR A 349 22.16 -4.83 -27.63
N ASP A 350 23.37 -4.96 -27.09
CA ASP A 350 23.56 -5.07 -25.64
C ASP A 350 22.96 -3.84 -24.93
N GLY A 351 22.38 -4.09 -23.78
CA GLY A 351 21.67 -3.10 -22.99
C GLY A 351 20.15 -3.29 -23.00
N ARG A 352 19.45 -2.26 -22.61
CA ARG A 352 18.00 -2.27 -22.49
C ARG A 352 17.31 -2.52 -23.83
N THR A 353 16.31 -3.39 -23.79
CA THR A 353 15.36 -3.62 -24.88
C THR A 353 13.93 -3.32 -24.39
N GLU A 354 13.30 -2.37 -25.01
CA GLU A 354 11.90 -1.99 -24.74
C GLU A 354 10.97 -2.76 -25.67
N VAL A 355 9.88 -3.28 -25.12
CA VAL A 355 8.80 -3.90 -25.88
C VAL A 355 7.49 -3.24 -25.53
N VAL A 356 6.74 -2.85 -26.54
CA VAL A 356 5.36 -2.37 -26.40
C VAL A 356 4.47 -3.21 -27.30
N VAL A 357 3.38 -3.72 -26.75
CA VAL A 357 2.36 -4.46 -27.48
C VAL A 357 0.99 -3.83 -27.24
N THR A 358 0.19 -3.73 -28.29
CA THR A 358 -1.18 -3.24 -28.21
C THR A 358 -2.12 -4.26 -28.84
N ALA A 359 -3.24 -4.53 -28.19
CA ALA A 359 -4.30 -5.36 -28.71
C ALA A 359 -5.61 -4.56 -28.77
N LYS A 360 -6.25 -4.56 -29.92
CA LYS A 360 -7.53 -3.90 -30.14
C LYS A 360 -8.54 -4.92 -30.64
N ARG A 361 -9.65 -5.02 -29.94
CA ARG A 361 -10.80 -5.88 -30.27
C ARG A 361 -11.67 -5.21 -31.36
N ALA A 362 -12.46 -6.04 -32.05
CA ALA A 362 -13.41 -5.56 -33.06
C ALA A 362 -14.51 -4.64 -32.50
N ASP A 363 -14.83 -4.74 -31.22
CA ASP A 363 -15.77 -3.88 -30.48
C ASP A 363 -15.16 -2.53 -30.08
N GLY A 364 -13.89 -2.31 -30.37
CA GLY A 364 -13.16 -1.06 -30.06
C GLY A 364 -12.41 -1.05 -28.75
N LYS A 365 -12.60 -2.05 -27.86
CA LYS A 365 -11.82 -2.17 -26.62
C LYS A 365 -10.36 -2.46 -26.96
N GLU A 366 -9.47 -1.75 -26.25
CA GLU A 366 -8.05 -1.75 -26.55
C GLU A 366 -7.25 -1.75 -25.24
N ALA A 367 -6.13 -2.48 -25.22
CA ALA A 367 -5.15 -2.43 -24.15
C ALA A 367 -3.73 -2.41 -24.70
N SER A 368 -2.85 -1.73 -23.99
CA SER A 368 -1.42 -1.69 -24.28
C SER A 368 -0.64 -2.19 -23.07
N PHE A 369 0.47 -2.88 -23.34
CA PHE A 369 1.37 -3.40 -22.33
C PHE A 369 2.82 -3.15 -22.73
N ASN A 370 3.63 -2.68 -21.80
CA ASN A 370 5.06 -2.46 -22.01
C ASN A 370 5.89 -3.18 -20.95
N TRP A 371 7.04 -3.63 -21.36
CA TRP A 371 8.06 -4.17 -20.42
C TRP A 371 9.45 -4.02 -21.01
N PHE A 372 10.44 -4.30 -20.17
CA PHE A 372 11.85 -4.20 -20.52
C PHE A 372 12.60 -5.45 -20.10
N PHE A 373 13.65 -5.75 -20.84
CA PHE A 373 14.69 -6.69 -20.43
C PHE A 373 16.05 -6.19 -20.91
N THR A 374 17.13 -6.73 -20.36
CA THR A 374 18.51 -6.36 -20.73
C THR A 374 19.15 -7.47 -21.54
N VAL A 375 19.63 -7.13 -22.74
CA VAL A 375 20.48 -8.03 -23.53
C VAL A 375 21.93 -7.91 -23.03
N GLY A 376 22.55 -9.05 -22.72
CA GLY A 376 23.87 -9.04 -22.09
C GLY A 376 23.83 -8.93 -20.56
N LYS A 377 24.97 -8.57 -19.98
CA LYS A 377 25.14 -8.26 -18.56
C LYS A 377 25.59 -6.81 -18.42
N THR A 378 24.94 -6.06 -17.54
CA THR A 378 25.26 -4.68 -17.28
C THR A 378 25.93 -4.52 -15.92
N GLN A 379 26.92 -3.64 -15.82
CA GLN A 379 27.44 -3.18 -14.52
C GLN A 379 26.70 -1.91 -14.12
N TYR A 380 25.98 -1.97 -13.01
CA TYR A 380 25.26 -0.81 -12.48
C TYR A 380 26.13 -0.04 -11.48
N GLN A 381 25.94 1.27 -11.45
CA GLN A 381 26.49 2.16 -10.43
C GLN A 381 25.37 2.70 -9.56
N LEU A 382 25.70 3.07 -8.33
CA LEU A 382 24.77 3.63 -7.36
C LEU A 382 24.72 5.15 -7.49
N TYR A 383 23.50 5.68 -7.56
CA TYR A 383 23.25 7.13 -7.56
C TYR A 383 22.21 7.44 -6.50
N PHE A 384 22.50 8.45 -5.68
CA PHE A 384 21.72 8.85 -4.51
C PHE A 384 20.93 10.11 -4.81
N GLY A 385 19.70 10.19 -4.33
CA GLY A 385 18.86 11.37 -4.58
C GLY A 385 17.54 11.36 -3.84
N GLN A 386 16.59 12.12 -4.39
CA GLN A 386 15.27 12.34 -3.84
C GLN A 386 14.22 12.38 -4.96
N LEU A 387 13.05 11.80 -4.72
CA LEU A 387 11.97 11.69 -5.70
C LEU A 387 10.70 12.49 -5.33
N HIS A 388 10.78 13.38 -4.31
CA HIS A 388 9.63 14.17 -3.89
C HIS A 388 10.07 15.54 -3.33
N SER A 389 9.74 16.62 -4.04
CA SER A 389 9.94 17.98 -3.55
C SER A 389 9.07 18.99 -4.31
N HIS A 390 8.87 20.15 -3.70
CA HIS A 390 8.00 21.24 -4.16
C HIS A 390 8.74 22.54 -4.38
N THR A 391 8.27 23.33 -5.35
CA THR A 391 8.72 24.67 -5.64
C THR A 391 7.55 25.64 -5.56
N GLN A 392 7.77 26.89 -5.95
CA GLN A 392 6.66 27.86 -6.10
C GLN A 392 5.67 27.53 -7.23
N TYR A 393 5.92 26.49 -8.03
CA TYR A 393 4.91 25.93 -8.93
C TYR A 393 3.73 25.33 -8.17
N SER A 394 3.88 25.06 -6.87
CA SER A 394 2.79 24.75 -5.95
C SER A 394 2.89 25.60 -4.67
N ASP A 395 3.07 25.02 -3.52
CA ASP A 395 3.13 25.66 -2.22
C ASP A 395 4.54 25.60 -1.58
N GLY A 396 5.52 25.15 -2.34
CA GLY A 396 6.92 25.19 -1.93
C GLY A 396 7.56 26.57 -2.05
N SER A 397 8.72 26.73 -1.47
CA SER A 397 9.51 27.97 -1.49
C SER A 397 10.48 27.97 -2.67
N GLY A 398 10.64 29.13 -3.31
CA GLY A 398 11.62 29.34 -4.38
C GLY A 398 11.17 28.89 -5.78
N THR A 399 11.76 29.52 -6.79
CA THR A 399 11.47 29.23 -8.20
C THR A 399 12.09 27.90 -8.62
N LEU A 400 11.58 27.27 -9.66
CA LEU A 400 12.21 26.09 -10.27
C LEU A 400 13.68 26.38 -10.64
N THR A 401 13.96 27.56 -11.21
CA THR A 401 15.35 27.96 -11.53
C THR A 401 16.22 28.03 -10.29
N SER A 402 15.74 28.65 -9.20
CA SER A 402 16.50 28.70 -7.94
C SER A 402 16.69 27.32 -7.31
N ALA A 403 15.73 26.41 -7.51
CA ALA A 403 15.84 25.02 -7.06
C ALA A 403 16.89 24.25 -7.86
N LEU A 404 16.92 24.42 -9.17
CA LEU A 404 17.93 23.83 -10.06
C LEU A 404 19.34 24.35 -9.73
N ASP A 405 19.49 25.66 -9.48
CA ASP A 405 20.76 26.24 -9.02
C ASP A 405 21.17 25.67 -7.66
N TYR A 406 20.23 25.52 -6.75
CA TYR A 406 20.50 24.95 -5.43
C TYR A 406 21.02 23.51 -5.51
N ILE A 407 20.34 22.62 -6.23
CA ILE A 407 20.75 21.22 -6.32
C ILE A 407 22.14 21.08 -6.95
N LYS A 408 22.48 21.93 -7.92
CA LYS A 408 23.83 22.01 -8.51
C LYS A 408 24.89 22.47 -7.50
N SER A 409 24.52 23.27 -6.50
CA SER A 409 25.41 23.79 -5.47
C SER A 409 25.62 22.81 -4.28
N ILE A 410 24.88 21.72 -4.20
CA ILE A 410 24.97 20.75 -3.09
C ILE A 410 26.39 20.16 -3.07
N PRO A 411 27.09 20.17 -1.91
CA PRO A 411 28.41 19.57 -1.82
C PRO A 411 28.39 18.06 -2.12
N ALA A 412 29.40 17.55 -2.78
CA ALA A 412 29.51 16.11 -3.10
C ALA A 412 29.42 15.21 -1.86
N SER A 413 29.85 15.69 -0.69
CA SER A 413 29.74 14.98 0.60
C SER A 413 28.31 14.80 1.09
N ALA A 414 27.36 15.50 0.53
CA ALA A 414 25.94 15.28 0.81
C ALA A 414 25.34 14.09 0.05
N ASN A 415 26.05 13.60 -0.95
CA ASN A 415 25.66 12.46 -1.76
C ASN A 415 24.25 12.61 -2.34
N VAL A 416 24.09 13.61 -3.21
CA VAL A 416 22.86 13.92 -3.95
C VAL A 416 23.21 14.07 -5.42
N GLN A 417 22.82 13.13 -6.26
CA GLN A 417 23.08 13.14 -7.68
C GLN A 417 21.81 13.31 -8.53
N PHE A 418 20.62 13.07 -7.95
CA PHE A 418 19.37 13.37 -8.63
C PHE A 418 18.33 13.95 -7.66
N VAL A 419 17.47 14.83 -8.17
CA VAL A 419 16.35 15.40 -7.41
C VAL A 419 15.14 15.53 -8.32
N ALA A 420 13.99 15.07 -7.83
CA ALA A 420 12.72 15.26 -8.51
C ALA A 420 11.95 16.48 -7.95
N PHE A 421 11.31 17.19 -8.85
CA PHE A 421 10.32 18.21 -8.55
C PHE A 421 8.94 17.66 -8.89
N THR A 422 8.04 17.67 -7.93
CA THR A 422 6.73 17.01 -8.02
C THR A 422 5.64 17.92 -7.45
N ASP A 423 5.64 19.15 -7.92
CA ASP A 423 4.68 20.15 -7.49
C ASP A 423 3.23 19.67 -7.59
N HIS A 424 2.38 20.05 -6.65
CA HIS A 424 0.97 19.68 -6.64
C HIS A 424 0.27 20.05 -7.94
N SER A 425 -0.32 19.09 -8.60
CA SER A 425 -0.89 19.22 -9.94
C SER A 425 -2.00 20.28 -10.06
N ASN A 426 -2.76 20.52 -8.98
CA ASN A 426 -3.85 21.49 -8.97
C ASN A 426 -3.38 22.97 -9.00
N TYR A 427 -2.10 23.23 -8.93
CA TYR A 427 -1.55 24.56 -9.13
C TYR A 427 -1.16 24.83 -10.58
N PHE A 428 -0.95 23.79 -11.39
CA PHE A 428 -0.65 23.95 -12.81
C PHE A 428 -1.83 24.51 -13.62
N ASP A 429 -3.06 24.14 -13.28
CA ASP A 429 -4.26 24.52 -14.05
C ASP A 429 -5.26 25.35 -13.23
N SER A 430 -4.85 26.08 -12.25
CA SER A 430 -5.68 26.78 -11.28
C SER A 430 -7.14 27.08 -11.71
N LYS A 431 -7.99 27.04 -10.76
CA LYS A 431 -9.39 27.53 -10.53
C LYS A 431 -10.27 27.98 -11.71
N THR A 432 -9.76 28.47 -12.82
CA THR A 432 -10.54 28.98 -13.96
C THR A 432 -10.45 28.13 -15.21
N ASN A 433 -9.49 27.22 -15.31
CA ASN A 433 -9.29 26.34 -16.45
C ASN A 433 -9.25 24.88 -16.01
N ALA A 434 -9.99 24.60 -14.95
CA ALA A 434 -10.13 23.26 -14.50
C ALA A 434 -10.48 22.38 -15.69
N ASN A 435 -9.51 21.67 -16.14
CA ASN A 435 -9.59 20.46 -16.89
C ASN A 435 -10.71 20.25 -17.85
N VAL A 436 -10.30 19.99 -18.97
CA VAL A 436 -11.13 19.36 -19.98
C VAL A 436 -11.50 17.96 -19.51
N GLU A 437 -12.77 17.77 -19.29
CA GLU A 437 -13.35 16.45 -19.09
C GLU A 437 -12.85 15.50 -20.18
N GLY A 438 -12.11 14.45 -19.81
CA GLY A 438 -11.60 13.43 -20.72
C GLY A 438 -10.29 13.75 -21.45
N ALA A 439 -9.68 14.91 -21.26
CA ALA A 439 -8.33 15.18 -21.77
C ALA A 439 -7.30 14.87 -20.67
N LEU A 440 -6.70 13.72 -20.80
CA LEU A 440 -5.54 13.37 -20.01
C LEU A 440 -4.34 14.04 -20.62
N TYR A 441 -3.53 14.69 -19.76
CA TYR A 441 -2.24 15.21 -20.17
C TYR A 441 -2.26 16.22 -21.32
N ASP A 442 -3.35 16.96 -21.50
CA ASP A 442 -3.38 18.01 -22.50
C ASP A 442 -2.66 19.26 -21.98
N THR A 443 -1.40 19.40 -22.37
CA THR A 443 -0.55 20.55 -22.00
C THR A 443 -0.94 21.84 -22.71
N SER A 444 -1.73 21.77 -23.79
CA SER A 444 -2.16 22.95 -24.56
C SER A 444 -3.09 23.86 -23.77
N LEU A 445 -3.75 23.31 -22.75
CA LEU A 445 -4.70 24.03 -21.90
C LEU A 445 -4.04 24.72 -20.70
N VAL A 446 -2.82 24.34 -20.34
CA VAL A 446 -2.07 24.91 -19.22
C VAL A 446 -1.06 25.90 -19.76
N LYS A 447 -1.35 27.19 -19.61
CA LYS A 447 -0.48 28.30 -20.03
C LYS A 447 0.09 28.99 -18.81
N ASP A 448 1.34 29.43 -18.90
CA ASP A 448 1.94 30.26 -17.87
C ASP A 448 1.16 31.57 -17.68
N SER A 449 0.75 31.81 -16.47
CA SER A 449 0.09 33.03 -16.01
C SER A 449 0.23 33.11 -14.48
N ASP A 450 -0.20 34.24 -13.90
CA ASP A 450 -0.24 34.37 -12.42
C ASP A 450 -1.14 33.32 -11.73
N ALA A 451 -1.93 32.61 -12.52
CA ALA A 451 -2.91 31.63 -12.04
C ALA A 451 -2.65 30.20 -12.52
N ASN A 452 -1.81 30.00 -13.52
CA ASN A 452 -1.51 28.70 -14.12
C ASN A 452 -0.03 28.58 -14.47
N HIS A 453 0.49 27.34 -14.44
CA HIS A 453 1.85 27.04 -14.85
C HIS A 453 1.86 26.14 -16.10
N SER A 454 2.69 26.45 -17.07
CA SER A 454 2.83 25.63 -18.27
C SER A 454 3.65 24.38 -17.98
N TRP A 455 3.05 23.21 -18.18
CA TRP A 455 3.76 21.94 -18.10
C TRP A 455 4.93 21.85 -19.08
N SER A 456 4.73 22.36 -20.31
CA SER A 456 5.78 22.34 -21.32
C SER A 456 6.96 23.22 -20.95
N THR A 457 6.74 24.42 -20.37
CA THR A 457 7.80 25.29 -19.86
C THR A 457 8.54 24.63 -18.69
N TYR A 458 7.78 24.03 -17.77
CA TYR A 458 8.34 23.29 -16.63
C TYR A 458 9.28 22.17 -17.09
N LYS A 459 8.80 21.30 -17.98
CA LYS A 459 9.61 20.18 -18.53
C LYS A 459 10.81 20.69 -19.34
N SER A 460 10.62 21.65 -20.24
CA SER A 460 11.73 22.18 -21.05
C SER A 460 12.82 22.86 -20.21
N THR A 461 12.46 23.46 -19.07
CA THR A 461 13.44 24.04 -18.14
C THR A 461 14.29 22.94 -17.49
N ILE A 462 13.67 21.83 -17.08
CA ILE A 462 14.36 20.67 -16.52
C ILE A 462 15.23 19.99 -17.57
N ASP A 463 14.73 19.83 -18.79
CA ASP A 463 15.46 19.21 -19.91
C ASP A 463 16.71 20.01 -20.28
N ALA A 464 16.62 21.36 -20.30
CA ALA A 464 17.74 22.24 -20.54
C ALA A 464 18.79 22.09 -19.43
N PHE A 465 18.36 22.06 -18.16
CA PHE A 465 19.25 21.82 -17.03
C PHE A 465 19.99 20.49 -17.15
N ASN A 466 19.28 19.40 -17.47
CA ASN A 466 19.86 18.07 -17.64
C ASN A 466 20.89 18.02 -18.79
N ALA A 467 20.60 18.72 -19.88
CA ALA A 467 21.53 18.82 -21.01
C ALA A 467 22.83 19.53 -20.62
N GLU A 468 22.74 20.61 -19.82
CA GLU A 468 23.90 21.37 -19.35
C GLU A 468 24.72 20.64 -18.29
N ASN A 469 24.10 19.76 -17.49
CA ASN A 469 24.72 19.11 -16.35
C ASN A 469 24.88 17.59 -16.54
N ALA A 470 24.87 17.13 -17.79
CA ALA A 470 24.95 15.71 -18.14
C ALA A 470 26.12 14.98 -17.42
N GLY A 471 25.82 13.86 -16.77
CA GLY A 471 26.77 13.03 -16.04
C GLY A 471 27.15 13.54 -14.64
N SER A 472 26.64 14.72 -14.19
CA SER A 472 26.95 15.23 -12.85
C SER A 472 25.73 15.24 -11.92
N ILE A 473 24.61 15.74 -12.38
CA ILE A 473 23.35 15.76 -11.62
C ILE A 473 22.17 15.67 -12.58
N VAL A 474 21.11 15.02 -12.16
CA VAL A 474 19.88 14.86 -12.95
C VAL A 474 18.70 15.45 -12.17
N ALA A 475 17.96 16.35 -12.80
CA ALA A 475 16.66 16.80 -12.33
C ALA A 475 15.55 15.98 -13.00
N LEU A 476 14.52 15.60 -12.24
CA LEU A 476 13.37 14.88 -12.74
C LEU A 476 12.13 15.76 -12.60
N GLY A 477 11.29 15.81 -13.63
CA GLY A 477 10.04 16.55 -13.60
C GLY A 477 8.84 15.61 -13.51
N GLY A 478 8.07 15.78 -12.45
CA GLY A 478 6.81 15.10 -12.23
C GLY A 478 5.77 16.02 -11.63
N PHE A 479 4.67 15.49 -11.20
CA PHE A 479 3.65 16.22 -10.43
C PHE A 479 3.05 15.31 -9.36
N GLU A 480 2.55 15.93 -8.31
CA GLU A 480 1.80 15.24 -7.27
C GLU A 480 0.30 15.41 -7.46
N MET A 481 -0.39 14.31 -7.76
CA MET A 481 -1.85 14.24 -7.71
C MET A 481 -2.29 14.10 -6.27
N THR A 482 -3.02 15.11 -5.76
CA THR A 482 -3.27 15.29 -4.32
C THR A 482 -4.75 15.28 -4.00
N TRP A 483 -5.22 14.38 -3.14
CA TRP A 483 -6.57 14.37 -2.60
C TRP A 483 -6.57 14.80 -1.12
N SER A 484 -6.47 16.09 -0.84
CA SER A 484 -6.47 16.58 0.54
C SER A 484 -7.68 16.10 1.33
N GLY A 485 -7.45 15.35 2.42
CA GLY A 485 -8.49 14.67 3.19
C GLY A 485 -9.22 13.57 2.39
N GLY A 486 -8.53 12.92 1.48
CA GLY A 486 -9.01 11.81 0.64
C GLY A 486 -8.06 10.61 0.71
N PRO A 487 -8.03 9.78 -0.34
CA PRO A 487 -7.34 8.49 -0.29
C PRO A 487 -5.81 8.57 -0.22
N GLY A 488 -5.19 9.67 -0.60
CA GLY A 488 -3.74 9.80 -0.58
C GLY A 488 -3.19 10.79 -1.59
N HIS A 489 -1.88 10.77 -1.79
CA HIS A 489 -1.18 11.58 -2.79
C HIS A 489 -0.28 10.69 -3.65
N ILE A 490 -0.21 10.97 -4.95
CA ILE A 490 0.55 10.14 -5.91
C ILE A 490 1.46 11.04 -6.72
N ASN A 491 2.77 10.85 -6.63
CA ASN A 491 3.70 11.40 -7.61
C ASN A 491 3.62 10.63 -8.92
N THR A 492 3.64 11.35 -10.02
CA THR A 492 3.68 10.74 -11.35
C THR A 492 4.69 11.44 -12.24
N PHE A 493 5.51 10.65 -12.90
CA PHE A 493 6.60 11.05 -13.77
C PHE A 493 6.41 10.52 -15.19
N ASN A 494 7.22 11.04 -16.11
CA ASN A 494 7.30 10.57 -17.49
C ASN A 494 5.95 10.55 -18.22
N THR A 495 5.22 11.62 -18.07
CA THR A 495 3.93 11.84 -18.69
C THR A 495 4.00 12.91 -19.78
N PRO A 496 3.17 12.84 -20.81
CA PRO A 496 3.12 13.88 -21.84
C PRO A 496 2.56 15.21 -21.35
N GLY A 497 1.85 15.20 -20.21
CA GLY A 497 1.24 16.39 -19.63
C GLY A 497 0.93 16.20 -18.15
N VAL A 498 0.21 17.12 -17.56
CA VAL A 498 -0.22 17.12 -16.16
C VAL A 498 -1.72 16.88 -16.03
N VAL A 499 -2.11 16.17 -14.97
CA VAL A 499 -3.50 15.93 -14.62
C VAL A 499 -3.79 16.54 -13.26
N SER A 500 -4.84 17.30 -13.16
CA SER A 500 -5.16 18.02 -11.92
C SER A 500 -6.46 17.55 -11.27
N ARG A 501 -6.45 17.51 -9.95
CA ARG A 501 -7.67 17.32 -9.15
C ARG A 501 -8.68 18.48 -9.23
N ASN A 502 -8.37 19.60 -9.91
CA ASN A 502 -9.37 20.64 -10.18
C ASN A 502 -10.49 20.12 -11.10
N ASN A 503 -10.26 19.03 -11.83
CA ASN A 503 -11.30 18.26 -12.48
C ASN A 503 -12.27 17.68 -11.45
N THR A 504 -13.57 17.86 -11.66
CA THR A 504 -14.61 17.45 -10.71
C THR A 504 -14.68 15.93 -10.53
N THR A 505 -14.44 15.16 -11.58
CA THR A 505 -14.39 13.70 -11.55
C THR A 505 -13.20 13.23 -10.70
N LEU A 506 -12.01 13.79 -10.96
CA LEU A 506 -10.78 13.44 -10.26
C LEU A 506 -10.75 13.94 -8.82
N ASN A 507 -11.50 14.99 -8.48
CA ASN A 507 -11.60 15.49 -7.10
C ASN A 507 -12.67 14.77 -6.25
N ASN A 508 -13.39 13.83 -6.82
CA ASN A 508 -14.43 13.10 -6.08
C ASN A 508 -13.81 12.11 -5.10
N LYS A 509 -13.97 12.39 -3.81
CA LYS A 509 -13.44 11.58 -2.70
C LYS A 509 -14.42 10.52 -2.20
N THR A 510 -15.68 10.56 -2.67
CA THR A 510 -16.69 9.60 -2.26
C THR A 510 -16.32 8.22 -2.81
N ASP A 511 -16.20 7.24 -1.94
CA ASP A 511 -15.83 5.86 -2.30
C ASP A 511 -14.59 5.79 -3.22
N ASP A 512 -13.62 6.68 -2.99
CA ASP A 512 -12.36 6.81 -3.75
C ASP A 512 -12.55 7.03 -5.26
N ALA A 513 -13.70 7.54 -5.67
CA ALA A 513 -14.05 7.67 -7.09
C ALA A 513 -13.00 8.46 -7.89
N GLY A 514 -12.42 9.51 -7.30
CA GLY A 514 -11.37 10.29 -7.94
C GLY A 514 -10.08 9.51 -8.14
N MET A 515 -9.66 8.72 -7.15
CA MET A 515 -8.48 7.85 -7.25
C MET A 515 -8.70 6.74 -8.28
N LYS A 516 -9.86 6.11 -8.27
CA LYS A 516 -10.24 5.11 -9.29
C LYS A 516 -10.23 5.71 -10.69
N ALA A 517 -10.77 6.91 -10.84
CA ALA A 517 -10.72 7.64 -12.12
C ALA A 517 -9.27 7.93 -12.53
N TYR A 518 -8.42 8.31 -11.60
CA TYR A 518 -7.00 8.54 -11.87
C TYR A 518 -6.28 7.24 -12.29
N TYR A 519 -6.54 6.12 -11.63
CA TYR A 519 -6.01 4.83 -12.04
C TYR A 519 -6.47 4.44 -13.46
N ALA A 520 -7.74 4.66 -13.77
CA ALA A 520 -8.27 4.43 -15.11
C ALA A 520 -7.55 5.29 -16.17
N LEU A 521 -7.21 6.53 -15.83
CA LEU A 521 -6.44 7.41 -16.67
C LEU A 521 -5.00 6.91 -16.91
N LEU A 522 -4.27 6.56 -15.84
CA LEU A 522 -2.93 5.98 -15.96
C LEU A 522 -2.91 4.66 -16.74
N SER A 523 -4.02 3.96 -16.77
CA SER A 523 -4.18 2.71 -17.51
C SER A 523 -4.44 2.89 -19.01
N GLN A 524 -4.71 4.11 -19.47
CA GLN A 524 -4.87 4.41 -20.90
C GLN A 524 -3.52 4.41 -21.64
N ALA A 525 -3.57 4.46 -22.96
CA ALA A 525 -2.39 4.44 -23.81
C ALA A 525 -1.42 5.60 -23.51
N GLU A 526 -1.96 6.77 -23.20
CA GLU A 526 -1.18 7.97 -22.84
C GLU A 526 -0.43 7.81 -21.51
N GLY A 527 -0.92 6.93 -20.62
CA GLY A 527 -0.29 6.61 -19.34
C GLY A 527 0.72 5.47 -19.42
N VAL A 528 0.93 4.84 -20.57
CA VAL A 528 1.74 3.61 -20.72
C VAL A 528 3.17 3.77 -20.20
N ASP A 529 3.76 4.92 -20.37
CA ASP A 529 5.13 5.22 -19.93
C ASP A 529 5.22 5.91 -18.57
N SER A 530 4.08 6.18 -17.92
CA SER A 530 4.06 6.85 -16.62
C SER A 530 4.71 6.00 -15.54
N ILE A 531 5.28 6.69 -14.56
CA ILE A 531 5.91 6.11 -13.38
C ILE A 531 5.28 6.78 -12.17
N SER A 532 4.64 6.01 -11.31
CA SER A 532 3.95 6.59 -10.16
C SER A 532 4.47 6.05 -8.83
N GLN A 533 4.26 6.84 -7.78
CA GLN A 533 4.67 6.59 -6.41
C GLN A 533 3.53 6.89 -5.47
N PHE A 534 3.24 5.99 -4.55
CA PHE A 534 2.40 6.25 -3.40
C PHE A 534 3.17 7.11 -2.39
N ASN A 535 2.71 8.34 -2.14
CA ASN A 535 3.39 9.29 -1.26
C ASN A 535 2.91 9.14 0.18
N HIS A 536 3.85 9.22 1.13
CA HIS A 536 3.61 9.32 2.60
C HIS A 536 2.33 8.64 3.08
N PRO A 537 2.12 7.34 2.75
CA PRO A 537 0.90 6.64 3.14
C PRO A 537 0.76 6.60 4.66
N GLY A 538 -0.47 6.83 5.13
CA GLY A 538 -0.75 6.81 6.56
C GLY A 538 -2.02 7.58 6.92
N THR A 539 -2.25 7.74 8.21
CA THR A 539 -3.48 8.33 8.75
C THR A 539 -3.62 9.84 8.49
N THR A 540 -2.54 10.53 8.16
CA THR A 540 -2.54 11.98 7.97
C THR A 540 -3.05 12.38 6.58
N PHE A 541 -2.58 11.71 5.53
CA PHE A 541 -2.85 12.07 4.13
C PHE A 541 -3.62 11.00 3.37
N GLY A 542 -3.88 9.86 3.97
CA GLY A 542 -4.52 8.70 3.39
C GLY A 542 -3.54 7.56 3.11
N ASN A 543 -4.07 6.36 3.02
CA ASN A 543 -3.33 5.12 2.78
C ASN A 543 -3.89 4.35 1.57
N PHE A 544 -4.49 5.07 0.63
CA PHE A 544 -5.01 4.52 -0.63
C PHE A 544 -6.07 3.42 -0.39
N SER A 545 -6.90 3.61 0.65
CA SER A 545 -7.90 2.62 1.10
C SER A 545 -7.26 1.24 1.30
N ASP A 546 -6.20 1.21 2.11
CA ASP A 546 -5.36 0.04 2.38
C ASP A 546 -4.77 -0.56 1.10
N PHE A 547 -4.33 0.32 0.17
CA PHE A 547 -3.80 -0.07 -1.15
C PHE A 547 -4.72 -0.95 -1.99
N SER A 548 -6.02 -0.75 -1.82
CA SER A 548 -7.06 -1.42 -2.59
C SER A 548 -7.01 -1.05 -4.09
N TYR A 549 -7.83 -1.72 -4.89
CA TYR A 549 -7.99 -1.47 -6.34
C TYR A 549 -6.75 -1.83 -7.17
N TRP A 550 -5.96 -2.79 -6.71
CA TRP A 550 -4.91 -3.38 -7.52
C TRP A 550 -5.51 -4.04 -8.77
N ASP A 551 -4.89 -3.84 -9.91
CA ASP A 551 -5.04 -4.65 -11.11
C ASP A 551 -3.72 -4.66 -11.91
N PRO A 552 -3.50 -5.65 -12.78
CA PRO A 552 -2.21 -5.79 -13.48
C PRO A 552 -1.81 -4.59 -14.33
N VAL A 553 -2.77 -3.82 -14.84
CA VAL A 553 -2.47 -2.66 -15.69
C VAL A 553 -1.98 -1.50 -14.85
N ILE A 554 -2.70 -1.16 -13.78
CA ILE A 554 -2.28 -0.07 -12.90
C ILE A 554 -1.01 -0.44 -12.10
N ASP A 555 -0.83 -1.70 -11.71
CA ASP A 555 0.40 -2.19 -11.10
C ASP A 555 1.63 -1.91 -12.00
N SER A 556 1.45 -2.04 -13.32
CA SER A 556 2.50 -1.71 -14.29
C SER A 556 2.74 -0.20 -14.49
N ARG A 557 2.11 0.67 -13.72
CA ARG A 557 2.31 2.13 -13.64
C ARG A 557 2.76 2.60 -12.27
N MET A 558 2.48 1.81 -11.23
CA MET A 558 2.87 2.09 -9.86
C MET A 558 4.16 1.33 -9.54
N TYR A 559 5.23 2.02 -9.25
CA TYR A 559 6.55 1.40 -9.07
C TYR A 559 7.14 1.65 -7.69
N MET A 560 6.60 2.61 -6.94
CA MET A 560 7.22 3.06 -5.71
C MET A 560 6.21 3.36 -4.61
N VAL A 561 6.67 3.26 -3.38
CA VAL A 561 5.95 3.72 -2.19
C VAL A 561 6.91 4.33 -1.18
N GLU A 562 6.55 5.45 -0.60
CA GLU A 562 7.34 6.08 0.45
C GLU A 562 7.27 5.28 1.75
N VAL A 563 8.44 4.84 2.22
CA VAL A 563 8.61 4.19 3.53
C VAL A 563 9.08 5.19 4.59
N GLY A 564 9.44 6.38 4.17
CA GLY A 564 9.76 7.52 5.01
C GLY A 564 9.53 8.81 4.23
N ASN A 565 9.07 9.84 4.91
CA ASN A 565 8.77 11.15 4.32
C ASN A 565 9.03 12.27 5.33
N GLY A 566 9.39 13.44 4.82
CA GLY A 566 9.49 14.68 5.59
C GLY A 566 10.89 15.29 5.66
N GLU A 567 10.91 16.62 5.90
CA GLU A 567 12.10 17.47 5.93
C GLU A 567 12.82 17.48 7.29
N GLY A 568 12.21 16.85 8.30
CA GLY A 568 12.77 16.79 9.64
C GLY A 568 13.98 15.87 9.74
N GLN A 569 14.68 15.97 10.85
CA GLN A 569 15.76 15.03 11.16
C GLN A 569 15.17 13.62 11.32
N ILE A 570 15.82 12.63 10.73
CA ILE A 570 15.43 11.23 10.85
C ILE A 570 15.35 10.82 12.35
N GLY A 571 14.25 10.19 12.72
CA GLY A 571 13.96 9.81 14.10
C GLY A 571 13.47 10.94 15.01
N ALA A 572 13.17 12.12 14.44
CA ALA A 572 12.66 13.29 15.17
C ALA A 572 11.40 13.86 14.51
N GLY A 573 10.80 14.87 15.13
CA GLY A 573 9.60 15.52 14.59
C GLY A 573 9.82 16.09 13.19
N GLY A 574 8.83 15.88 12.29
CA GLY A 574 8.88 16.28 10.90
C GLY A 574 9.50 15.26 9.95
N TYR A 575 9.78 14.06 10.44
CA TYR A 575 10.08 12.85 9.68
C TYR A 575 9.09 11.75 10.07
N TYR A 576 8.49 11.09 9.08
CA TYR A 576 7.36 10.16 9.24
C TYR A 576 7.66 8.83 8.54
N PRO A 577 8.07 7.78 9.27
CA PRO A 577 8.25 6.45 8.71
C PRO A 577 6.89 5.78 8.44
N SER A 578 6.82 4.98 7.38
CA SER A 578 5.62 4.26 6.93
C SER A 578 5.92 2.82 6.47
N TYR A 579 6.79 2.13 7.19
CA TYR A 579 7.24 0.77 6.80
C TYR A 579 6.10 -0.26 6.73
N GLU A 580 5.15 -0.18 7.67
CA GLU A 580 3.99 -1.08 7.70
C GLU A 580 3.10 -0.90 6.47
N GLN A 581 2.98 0.32 5.98
CA GLN A 581 2.23 0.63 4.77
C GLN A 581 2.88 0.00 3.52
N TYR A 582 4.20 -0.07 3.48
CA TYR A 582 4.91 -0.76 2.41
C TYR A 582 4.62 -2.27 2.42
N ILE A 583 4.69 -2.89 3.61
CA ILE A 583 4.36 -4.32 3.76
C ILE A 583 2.91 -4.57 3.31
N MET A 584 1.97 -3.74 3.75
CA MET A 584 0.58 -3.83 3.35
C MET A 584 0.39 -3.73 1.83
N ALA A 585 1.07 -2.80 1.17
CA ALA A 585 0.99 -2.66 -0.28
C ALA A 585 1.48 -3.92 -1.00
N LEU A 586 2.60 -4.50 -0.54
CA LEU A 586 3.13 -5.74 -1.11
C LEU A 586 2.20 -6.93 -0.87
N ASP A 587 1.57 -7.03 0.30
CA ASP A 587 0.59 -8.06 0.64
C ASP A 587 -0.69 -7.95 -0.22
N LYS A 588 -1.00 -6.75 -0.70
CA LYS A 588 -2.09 -6.50 -1.66
C LYS A 588 -1.73 -6.82 -3.12
N GLY A 589 -0.52 -7.28 -3.38
CA GLY A 589 -0.07 -7.71 -4.71
C GLY A 589 0.66 -6.66 -5.52
N TRP A 590 0.89 -5.46 -5.00
CA TRP A 590 1.66 -4.43 -5.70
C TRP A 590 3.15 -4.79 -5.80
N HIS A 591 3.75 -4.51 -6.95
CA HIS A 591 5.18 -4.68 -7.20
C HIS A 591 5.90 -3.33 -7.07
N LEU A 592 6.31 -2.99 -5.86
CA LEU A 592 6.82 -1.66 -5.51
C LEU A 592 8.25 -1.71 -4.96
N ALA A 593 9.02 -0.69 -5.28
CA ALA A 593 10.26 -0.37 -4.58
C ALA A 593 10.00 0.66 -3.47
N PRO A 594 10.73 0.59 -2.35
CA PRO A 594 10.61 1.59 -1.30
C PRO A 594 11.35 2.87 -1.69
N THR A 595 10.81 4.03 -1.29
CA THR A 595 11.45 5.34 -1.38
C THR A 595 11.47 6.03 -0.02
N ASN A 596 12.43 6.93 0.19
CA ASN A 596 12.54 7.71 1.42
C ASN A 596 12.81 9.17 1.08
N ASN A 597 11.74 9.94 1.01
CA ASN A 597 11.74 11.28 0.46
C ASN A 597 11.59 12.38 1.52
N GLN A 598 11.95 13.59 1.13
CA GLN A 598 11.92 14.74 2.03
C GLN A 598 10.66 15.58 1.89
N ASP A 599 9.93 15.46 0.77
CA ASP A 599 8.73 16.25 0.50
C ASP A 599 9.01 17.74 0.80
N ASN A 600 10.13 18.22 0.26
CA ASN A 600 10.71 19.48 0.68
C ASN A 600 9.90 20.67 0.16
N HIS A 601 9.42 21.53 1.08
CA HIS A 601 8.73 22.79 0.78
C HIS A 601 9.53 24.05 1.13
N LYS A 602 10.73 23.89 1.72
CA LYS A 602 11.47 25.00 2.35
C LYS A 602 12.76 25.38 1.64
N GLY A 603 12.89 25.02 0.36
CA GLY A 603 14.04 25.43 -0.43
C GLY A 603 15.34 24.68 -0.13
N ARG A 604 15.26 23.45 0.39
CA ARG A 604 16.41 22.58 0.69
C ARG A 604 16.30 21.28 -0.11
N TRP A 605 16.06 21.40 -1.38
CA TRP A 605 15.78 20.29 -2.30
C TRP A 605 16.90 19.24 -2.32
N GLY A 606 16.56 18.00 -2.01
CA GLY A 606 17.47 16.87 -1.97
C GLY A 606 18.38 16.79 -0.73
N ASN A 607 18.49 17.85 0.06
CA ASN A 607 19.45 17.94 1.17
C ASN A 607 18.86 18.45 2.49
N ALA A 608 17.59 18.19 2.76
CA ALA A 608 16.96 18.58 4.02
C ALA A 608 17.39 17.66 5.20
N ASN A 609 17.62 16.38 4.92
CA ASN A 609 18.13 15.38 5.87
C ASN A 609 18.98 14.32 5.14
N ASP A 610 19.34 13.26 5.82
CA ASP A 610 20.19 12.19 5.28
C ASP A 610 19.42 11.03 4.60
N ALA A 611 18.07 11.12 4.50
CA ALA A 611 17.27 10.17 3.75
C ALA A 611 17.60 10.23 2.25
N ARG A 612 17.69 9.07 1.59
CA ARG A 612 17.98 8.97 0.15
C ARG A 612 17.19 7.83 -0.48
N ASP A 613 16.85 8.07 -1.74
CA ASP A 613 16.58 7.02 -2.71
C ASP A 613 17.89 6.69 -3.43
N VAL A 614 18.17 5.43 -3.61
CA VAL A 614 19.37 4.98 -4.32
C VAL A 614 18.99 4.17 -5.52
N ILE A 615 19.45 4.60 -6.68
CA ILE A 615 19.15 4.02 -7.99
C ILE A 615 20.36 3.28 -8.52
N LEU A 616 20.17 2.05 -9.02
CA LEU A 616 21.19 1.27 -9.68
C LEU A 616 21.01 1.35 -11.20
N THR A 617 21.87 2.11 -11.87
CA THR A 617 21.82 2.27 -13.33
C THR A 617 23.22 2.30 -13.96
N ASP A 618 23.33 1.87 -15.20
CA ASP A 618 24.53 2.02 -16.04
C ASP A 618 24.46 3.26 -16.93
N ASN A 619 23.32 3.95 -16.89
CA ASN A 619 23.06 5.14 -17.70
C ASN A 619 22.52 6.27 -16.81
N PHE A 620 23.41 7.12 -16.31
CA PHE A 620 23.02 8.22 -15.43
C PHE A 620 22.42 9.38 -16.22
N THR A 621 21.17 9.20 -16.59
CA THR A 621 20.29 10.18 -17.26
C THR A 621 18.88 10.02 -16.71
N GLU A 622 17.99 11.01 -16.96
CA GLU A 622 16.57 10.89 -16.64
C GLU A 622 15.98 9.55 -17.14
N LYS A 623 16.28 9.18 -18.40
CA LYS A 623 15.86 7.92 -18.98
C LYS A 623 16.38 6.70 -18.22
N GLY A 624 17.65 6.70 -17.86
CA GLY A 624 18.27 5.58 -17.13
C GLY A 624 17.76 5.46 -15.69
N ILE A 625 17.43 6.57 -15.05
CA ILE A 625 16.79 6.58 -13.73
C ILE A 625 15.38 5.99 -13.83
N TYR A 626 14.57 6.43 -14.80
CA TYR A 626 13.23 5.86 -15.02
C TYR A 626 13.28 4.36 -15.36
N GLU A 627 14.29 3.94 -16.10
CA GLU A 627 14.51 2.52 -16.37
C GLU A 627 14.80 1.71 -15.10
N ALA A 628 15.67 2.21 -14.23
CA ALA A 628 15.99 1.55 -12.98
C ALA A 628 14.75 1.47 -12.07
N ILE A 629 13.94 2.54 -11.98
CA ILE A 629 12.69 2.54 -11.23
C ILE A 629 11.74 1.47 -11.77
N ARG A 630 11.51 1.40 -13.08
CA ARG A 630 10.60 0.42 -13.70
C ARG A 630 11.05 -1.03 -13.52
N THR A 631 12.31 -1.25 -13.28
CA THR A 631 12.85 -2.57 -13.00
C THR A 631 13.16 -2.79 -11.52
N LEU A 632 12.67 -1.89 -10.65
CA LEU A 632 12.81 -1.92 -9.20
C LEU A 632 14.28 -2.04 -8.73
N ARG A 633 15.25 -1.58 -9.55
CA ARG A 633 16.67 -1.55 -9.20
C ARG A 633 16.95 -0.31 -8.36
N MET A 634 16.39 -0.29 -7.17
CA MET A 634 16.53 0.81 -6.23
C MET A 634 16.25 0.37 -4.79
N TYR A 635 16.66 1.20 -3.86
CA TYR A 635 16.35 1.03 -2.44
C TYR A 635 16.23 2.39 -1.75
N ALA A 636 15.54 2.40 -0.62
CA ALA A 636 15.44 3.53 0.29
C ALA A 636 16.43 3.38 1.45
N THR A 637 16.96 4.49 1.94
CA THR A 637 17.87 4.50 3.09
C THR A 637 17.71 5.75 3.94
N GLU A 638 17.97 5.62 5.24
CA GLU A 638 18.11 6.72 6.20
C GLU A 638 19.57 7.21 6.36
N ASP A 639 20.51 6.55 5.66
CA ASP A 639 21.91 6.90 5.66
C ASP A 639 22.35 7.26 4.24
N LYS A 640 22.72 8.51 4.03
CA LYS A 640 23.18 9.02 2.71
C LYS A 640 24.40 8.33 2.12
N ASN A 641 25.09 7.48 2.89
CA ASN A 641 26.29 6.78 2.45
C ASN A 641 26.10 5.26 2.37
N LEU A 642 24.92 4.72 2.65
CA LEU A 642 24.69 3.29 2.57
C LEU A 642 24.72 2.83 1.12
N GLU A 643 25.72 2.05 0.76
CA GLU A 643 25.82 1.35 -0.51
C GLU A 643 25.34 -0.09 -0.35
N LEU A 644 24.30 -0.46 -1.09
CA LEU A 644 23.71 -1.78 -1.09
C LEU A 644 23.51 -2.27 -2.53
N GLY A 645 23.96 -3.46 -2.80
CA GLY A 645 23.67 -4.18 -4.03
C GLY A 645 23.77 -5.68 -3.76
N TYR A 646 22.82 -6.44 -4.29
CA TYR A 646 22.84 -7.89 -4.15
C TYR A 646 22.28 -8.57 -5.38
N THR A 647 22.66 -9.83 -5.56
CA THR A 647 22.02 -10.72 -6.53
C THR A 647 21.45 -11.95 -5.84
N VAL A 648 20.40 -12.50 -6.41
CA VAL A 648 19.83 -13.79 -6.01
C VAL A 648 19.93 -14.74 -7.20
N ASN A 649 20.67 -15.83 -7.05
CA ASN A 649 20.99 -16.74 -8.15
C ASN A 649 21.53 -16.01 -9.40
N GLY A 650 22.34 -14.97 -9.19
CA GLY A 650 22.91 -14.14 -10.24
C GLY A 650 21.92 -13.12 -10.87
N GLN A 651 20.68 -13.04 -10.40
CA GLN A 651 19.73 -12.02 -10.80
C GLN A 651 19.86 -10.79 -9.87
N MET A 652 19.99 -9.62 -10.48
CA MET A 652 20.12 -8.35 -9.75
C MET A 652 18.86 -8.06 -8.91
N MET A 653 19.03 -7.40 -7.76
CA MET A 653 17.90 -6.85 -6.98
C MET A 653 16.91 -6.11 -7.87
N GLY A 654 15.61 -6.24 -7.59
CA GLY A 654 14.53 -5.76 -8.42
C GLY A 654 14.02 -6.76 -9.48
N SER A 655 14.78 -7.82 -9.77
CA SER A 655 14.35 -8.87 -10.70
C SER A 655 13.28 -9.75 -10.07
N SER A 656 12.30 -10.19 -10.89
CA SER A 656 11.32 -11.21 -10.50
C SER A 656 11.87 -12.60 -10.88
N ILE A 657 11.81 -13.55 -9.95
CA ILE A 657 12.19 -14.95 -10.16
C ILE A 657 10.91 -15.77 -10.25
N THR A 658 10.59 -16.32 -11.42
CA THR A 658 9.35 -17.06 -11.66
C THR A 658 9.41 -18.52 -11.29
N GLU A 659 10.58 -19.14 -11.42
CA GLU A 659 10.77 -20.52 -11.03
C GLU A 659 11.22 -20.55 -9.56
N VAL A 660 10.50 -21.26 -8.71
CA VAL A 660 10.91 -21.47 -7.32
C VAL A 660 12.19 -22.33 -7.32
N PRO A 661 13.37 -21.76 -7.06
CA PRO A 661 14.60 -22.55 -7.07
C PRO A 661 14.71 -23.37 -5.78
N GLU A 662 15.35 -24.55 -5.85
CA GLU A 662 15.63 -25.37 -4.67
C GLU A 662 16.46 -24.63 -3.60
N LYS A 663 17.25 -23.64 -4.03
CA LYS A 663 18.09 -22.81 -3.16
C LYS A 663 18.16 -21.38 -3.69
N LEU A 664 18.13 -20.43 -2.78
CA LEU A 664 18.44 -19.03 -3.02
C LEU A 664 19.90 -18.78 -2.63
N ASN A 665 20.75 -18.45 -3.61
CA ASN A 665 22.11 -18.00 -3.37
C ASN A 665 22.11 -16.48 -3.41
N LEU A 666 22.29 -15.86 -2.27
CA LEU A 666 22.40 -14.40 -2.12
C LEU A 666 23.90 -14.04 -2.16
N GLU A 667 24.28 -13.10 -3.03
CA GLU A 667 25.64 -12.58 -3.20
C GLU A 667 25.66 -11.05 -3.10
#